data_8c6a9b9391d2addb516b4f248a24f0b4
#
_entry.id   8c6a9b9391d2addb516b4f248a24f0b4
#
_cell.length_a   1.000
_cell.length_b   1.000
_cell.length_c   1.000
_cell.angle_alpha   90.00
_cell.angle_beta   90.00
_cell.angle_gamma   90.00
#
_symmetry.space_group_name_H-M   'P 1'
#
loop_
_entity.id
_entity.type
_entity.pdbx_description
1 polymer ?
#
loop_
_entity_poly.entity_id
_entity_poly.type
_entity_poly.pdbx_seq_one_letter_code
_entity_poly.pdbx_strand_id
1 'polypeptide(L)'
;MRLSQLEDHLRRQTGILRNAGARLLITLPEGRSLAGLLCAQTEFLEGFESVAGLEAPATPTPLPQVTDPDAVALIQYTSGSTGDPKGVSLSHANLLANIRAIGAVMEASSADVFVSWLPLYHDMGLIGAWLGCMYFGASLYAMPPLSFLVRPESWLWAMHRFRATFSASPNFGFALCLDKIPEASLEGLDLSSLRMIVNGAEPVSAQTLRRFIDRFGRYGFPAQAMAPVYGLAESSVGLAFPPLGRLPIIDQVDREQLSAHGLAKPANPGDPKLLEIVACGQPLPGHEIRVVDQAGHELAERQEGRLEFRGPSTTRGYFHNEAKTRGLIRDGWLDSGDRGYMAGGDVYITGRIKDIIIRAGRHLYPQEIEEAVAGIPGIRKGGAAVFGVADRATGTERVVVLAETRETDPVRRAALQSRAHEVVTDMAGTPPDEIVLAPPGSAPKTSSGKIRRSAAKELYESGRVGPTQRAIWLQLLRLSLSGIGPRFRRTVRLSGDVLYAGWWWVVLSAAFVMGSLAVLILPRVEWRWSALRRIAKGTLAAMGIPLSSKGIDGIPNRGAILVFNHSSYMDALVLATVLPGEPAIVAKRELSEQRVAGPLLRRLNVPFVERYDVSGSLADAEGLVDLARQGRLLVFFPEGTFTRRAGLSGFYMGAFKVAAEANLPIFPGVIRGTRSMLRGDQWFPRRVSVSVEIGEPVRPSGTDFASLLRLRDDVRESILSRCGEPDLVELIKPAQGQSIAT
;
A
#
# COMPACT_ATOMS: atom_id res chain seq x y z
N MET A 1 -15.69 -0.24 -17.75
CA MET A 1 -15.20 -1.63 -17.85
C MET A 1 -16.00 -2.36 -18.91
N ARG A 2 -15.37 -3.05 -19.86
CA ARG A 2 -16.11 -3.87 -20.85
C ARG A 2 -16.48 -5.20 -20.18
N LEU A 3 -17.74 -5.57 -20.20
CA LEU A 3 -18.24 -6.83 -19.61
C LEU A 3 -17.52 -8.07 -20.15
N SER A 4 -17.03 -8.02 -21.40
CA SER A 4 -16.24 -9.08 -22.03
C SER A 4 -14.87 -9.34 -21.39
N GLN A 5 -14.39 -8.43 -20.55
CA GLN A 5 -13.08 -8.52 -19.84
C GLN A 5 -13.25 -8.69 -18.33
N LEU A 6 -14.48 -8.95 -17.86
CA LEU A 6 -14.81 -9.03 -16.44
C LEU A 6 -14.05 -10.17 -15.75
N GLU A 7 -13.97 -11.34 -16.38
CA GLU A 7 -13.31 -12.53 -15.82
C GLU A 7 -11.79 -12.28 -15.63
N ASP A 8 -11.13 -11.73 -16.65
CA ASP A 8 -9.70 -11.39 -16.56
C ASP A 8 -9.43 -10.32 -15.53
N HIS A 9 -10.33 -9.34 -15.43
CA HIS A 9 -10.21 -8.28 -14.42
C HIS A 9 -10.35 -8.84 -13.00
N LEU A 10 -11.37 -9.66 -12.74
CA LEU A 10 -11.57 -10.28 -11.44
C LEU A 10 -10.41 -11.20 -11.07
N ARG A 11 -9.93 -12.03 -12.01
CA ARG A 11 -8.75 -12.89 -11.80
C ARG A 11 -7.52 -12.09 -11.38
N ARG A 12 -7.28 -10.96 -12.07
CA ARG A 12 -6.17 -10.06 -11.75
C ARG A 12 -6.34 -9.42 -10.38
N GLN A 13 -7.53 -8.89 -10.06
CA GLN A 13 -7.80 -8.28 -8.75
C GLN A 13 -7.68 -9.30 -7.62
N THR A 14 -8.18 -10.51 -7.81
CA THR A 14 -8.00 -11.62 -6.85
C THR A 14 -6.52 -11.93 -6.60
N GLY A 15 -5.70 -11.94 -7.66
CA GLY A 15 -4.24 -12.11 -7.55
C GLY A 15 -3.57 -11.01 -6.74
N ILE A 16 -3.94 -9.76 -6.98
CA ILE A 16 -3.45 -8.59 -6.25
C ILE A 16 -3.82 -8.68 -4.76
N LEU A 17 -5.10 -8.89 -4.46
CA LEU A 17 -5.59 -8.96 -3.08
C LEU A 17 -4.96 -10.12 -2.30
N ARG A 18 -4.73 -11.25 -2.98
CA ARG A 18 -4.03 -12.41 -2.38
C ARG A 18 -2.56 -12.11 -2.08
N ASN A 19 -1.84 -11.53 -3.02
CA ASN A 19 -0.43 -11.18 -2.82
C ASN A 19 -0.27 -10.11 -1.73
N ALA A 20 -1.15 -9.11 -1.70
CA ALA A 20 -1.16 -8.06 -0.69
C ALA A 20 -1.57 -8.58 0.71
N GLY A 21 -2.16 -9.76 0.82
CA GLY A 21 -2.76 -10.24 2.08
C GLY A 21 -3.90 -9.35 2.56
N ALA A 22 -4.63 -8.70 1.62
CA ALA A 22 -5.67 -7.73 1.94
C ALA A 22 -6.81 -8.38 2.72
N ARG A 23 -7.14 -7.84 3.89
CA ARG A 23 -8.23 -8.32 4.75
C ARG A 23 -9.52 -7.56 4.53
N LEU A 24 -9.44 -6.28 4.20
CA LEU A 24 -10.57 -5.40 3.95
C LEU A 24 -10.41 -4.72 2.58
N LEU A 25 -11.51 -4.65 1.83
CA LEU A 25 -11.60 -3.92 0.57
C LEU A 25 -12.46 -2.67 0.76
N ILE A 26 -11.91 -1.50 0.47
CA ILE A 26 -12.65 -0.24 0.45
C ILE A 26 -12.96 0.10 -1.00
N THR A 27 -14.23 0.42 -1.30
CA THR A 27 -14.69 0.69 -2.67
C THR A 27 -15.65 1.88 -2.71
N LEU A 28 -15.96 2.32 -3.92
CA LEU A 28 -17.05 3.26 -4.16
C LEU A 28 -18.40 2.54 -4.08
N PRO A 29 -19.52 3.24 -3.83
CA PRO A 29 -20.86 2.62 -3.80
C PRO A 29 -21.18 1.80 -5.05
N GLU A 30 -20.81 2.29 -6.23
CA GLU A 30 -21.00 1.63 -7.52
C GLU A 30 -20.18 0.34 -7.67
N GLY A 31 -19.09 0.22 -6.92
CA GLY A 31 -18.19 -0.94 -6.90
C GLY A 31 -18.65 -2.08 -5.99
N ARG A 32 -19.72 -1.91 -5.18
CA ARG A 32 -20.16 -2.91 -4.18
C ARG A 32 -20.42 -4.28 -4.75
N SER A 33 -21.09 -4.37 -5.91
CA SER A 33 -21.36 -5.64 -6.58
C SER A 33 -20.09 -6.38 -6.96
N LEU A 34 -19.09 -5.67 -7.49
CA LEU A 34 -17.78 -6.23 -7.84
C LEU A 34 -16.99 -6.65 -6.59
N ALA A 35 -17.01 -5.82 -5.56
CA ALA A 35 -16.39 -6.13 -4.28
C ALA A 35 -17.00 -7.39 -3.64
N GLY A 36 -18.33 -7.53 -3.71
CA GLY A 36 -19.03 -8.73 -3.25
C GLY A 36 -18.61 -10.00 -4.01
N LEU A 37 -18.39 -9.90 -5.33
CA LEU A 37 -17.87 -11.02 -6.13
C LEU A 37 -16.42 -11.38 -5.74
N LEU A 38 -15.56 -10.39 -5.51
CA LEU A 38 -14.18 -10.60 -5.05
C LEU A 38 -14.14 -11.24 -3.66
N CYS A 39 -14.94 -10.75 -2.71
CA CYS A 39 -15.08 -11.37 -1.39
C CYS A 39 -15.59 -12.81 -1.47
N ALA A 40 -16.47 -13.11 -2.42
CA ALA A 40 -16.97 -14.47 -2.62
C ALA A 40 -15.93 -15.44 -3.19
N GLN A 41 -14.92 -14.92 -3.90
CA GLN A 41 -13.85 -15.70 -4.54
C GLN A 41 -12.56 -15.80 -3.70
N THR A 42 -12.48 -15.05 -2.59
CA THR A 42 -11.27 -14.98 -1.75
C THR A 42 -11.59 -15.38 -0.32
N GLU A 43 -10.83 -16.33 0.23
CA GLU A 43 -11.03 -16.83 1.60
C GLU A 43 -10.45 -15.87 2.67
N PHE A 44 -9.45 -15.08 2.28
CA PHE A 44 -8.70 -14.19 3.19
C PHE A 44 -9.32 -12.79 3.31
N LEU A 45 -10.18 -12.38 2.37
CA LEU A 45 -10.83 -11.08 2.41
C LEU A 45 -12.02 -11.12 3.38
N GLU A 46 -11.87 -10.49 4.54
CA GLU A 46 -12.86 -10.53 5.63
C GLU A 46 -14.14 -9.77 5.29
N GLY A 47 -14.04 -8.70 4.51
CA GLY A 47 -15.18 -7.90 4.12
C GLY A 47 -14.84 -6.80 3.11
N PHE A 48 -15.86 -6.05 2.75
CA PHE A 48 -15.69 -4.81 2.00
C PHE A 48 -16.60 -3.73 2.57
N GLU A 49 -16.14 -2.48 2.49
CA GLU A 49 -16.92 -1.29 2.83
C GLU A 49 -16.91 -0.29 1.69
N SER A 50 -17.94 0.51 1.60
CA SER A 50 -17.96 1.66 0.71
C SER A 50 -17.49 2.91 1.43
N VAL A 51 -16.85 3.83 0.71
CA VAL A 51 -16.42 5.11 1.28
C VAL A 51 -17.59 5.88 1.93
N ALA A 52 -18.79 5.78 1.35
CA ALA A 52 -20.00 6.39 1.89
C ALA A 52 -20.48 5.76 3.21
N GLY A 53 -20.06 4.52 3.51
CA GLY A 53 -20.39 3.83 4.76
C GLY A 53 -19.35 3.99 5.86
N LEU A 54 -18.24 4.69 5.58
CA LEU A 54 -17.22 5.00 6.57
C LEU A 54 -17.63 6.24 7.36
N GLU A 55 -18.11 6.03 8.58
CA GLU A 55 -18.43 7.13 9.49
C GLU A 55 -17.16 7.67 10.13
N ALA A 56 -17.06 8.99 10.23
CA ALA A 56 -16.01 9.60 11.01
C ALA A 56 -16.19 9.22 12.49
N PRO A 57 -15.14 8.85 13.22
CA PRO A 57 -15.24 8.58 14.64
C PRO A 57 -15.68 9.83 15.38
N ALA A 58 -16.61 9.68 16.33
CA ALA A 58 -17.13 10.80 17.14
C ALA A 58 -16.02 11.56 17.89
N THR A 59 -14.88 10.90 18.14
CA THR A 59 -13.68 11.51 18.73
C THR A 59 -12.52 11.31 17.77
N PRO A 60 -11.75 12.37 17.41
CA PRO A 60 -10.57 12.25 16.57
C PRO A 60 -9.60 11.23 17.18
N THR A 61 -9.28 10.19 16.42
CA THR A 61 -8.25 9.22 16.83
C THR A 61 -6.90 9.78 16.40
N PRO A 62 -5.91 9.95 17.30
CA PRO A 62 -4.58 10.35 16.91
C PRO A 62 -4.03 9.39 15.86
N LEU A 63 -3.44 9.94 14.82
CA LEU A 63 -2.79 9.12 13.79
C LEU A 63 -1.62 8.37 14.45
N PRO A 64 -1.42 7.09 14.09
CA PRO A 64 -0.24 6.36 14.56
C PRO A 64 1.01 7.08 14.08
N GLN A 65 1.98 7.29 14.97
CA GLN A 65 3.27 7.82 14.58
C GLN A 65 4.04 6.74 13.83
N VAL A 66 4.55 7.11 12.65
CA VAL A 66 5.47 6.26 11.91
C VAL A 66 6.86 6.48 12.52
N THR A 67 7.34 5.52 13.29
CA THR A 67 8.66 5.56 13.94
C THR A 67 9.76 4.95 13.08
N ASP A 68 9.39 4.08 12.14
CA ASP A 68 10.31 3.43 11.21
C ASP A 68 10.09 3.99 9.78
N PRO A 69 11.02 4.84 9.27
CA PRO A 69 10.92 5.37 7.93
C PRO A 69 11.03 4.29 6.83
N ASP A 70 11.59 3.13 7.16
CA ASP A 70 11.75 2.00 6.26
C ASP A 70 10.54 1.06 6.23
N ALA A 71 9.54 1.31 7.10
CA ALA A 71 8.27 0.58 7.04
C ALA A 71 7.58 0.77 5.69
N VAL A 72 6.94 -0.29 5.19
CA VAL A 72 6.19 -0.24 3.91
C VAL A 72 5.00 0.70 4.07
N ALA A 73 5.01 1.79 3.31
CA ALA A 73 3.92 2.77 3.27
C ALA A 73 2.90 2.46 2.18
N LEU A 74 3.36 1.94 1.04
CA LEU A 74 2.56 1.69 -0.15
C LEU A 74 3.05 0.44 -0.89
N ILE A 75 2.11 -0.36 -1.38
CA ILE A 75 2.39 -1.42 -2.34
C ILE A 75 1.74 -1.02 -3.67
N GLN A 76 2.56 -0.61 -4.62
CA GLN A 76 2.11 -0.19 -5.94
C GLN A 76 2.10 -1.39 -6.90
N TYR A 77 0.91 -1.82 -7.33
CA TYR A 77 0.78 -2.92 -8.28
C TYR A 77 0.93 -2.45 -9.72
N THR A 78 1.95 -2.95 -10.40
CA THR A 78 2.17 -2.68 -11.82
C THR A 78 1.59 -3.80 -12.69
N SER A 79 1.16 -3.44 -13.91
CA SER A 79 0.73 -4.42 -14.91
C SER A 79 1.97 -5.09 -15.53
N GLY A 80 2.53 -6.09 -14.85
CA GLY A 80 3.64 -6.84 -15.41
C GLY A 80 3.36 -7.32 -16.85
N SER A 81 4.36 -7.31 -17.72
CA SER A 81 4.27 -7.82 -19.11
C SER A 81 3.85 -9.30 -19.18
N THR A 82 4.04 -10.05 -18.09
CA THR A 82 3.73 -11.48 -17.96
C THR A 82 2.33 -11.79 -17.44
N GLY A 83 1.44 -10.80 -17.33
CA GLY A 83 0.06 -11.01 -16.85
C GLY A 83 -0.11 -11.05 -15.34
N ASP A 84 0.88 -11.51 -14.56
CA ASP A 84 0.83 -11.51 -13.10
C ASP A 84 1.24 -10.16 -12.54
N PRO A 85 0.40 -9.51 -11.74
CA PRO A 85 0.70 -8.21 -11.15
C PRO A 85 1.89 -8.33 -10.17
N LYS A 86 2.77 -7.31 -10.22
CA LYS A 86 3.91 -7.19 -9.31
C LYS A 86 3.61 -6.07 -8.32
N GLY A 87 3.65 -6.35 -7.02
CA GLY A 87 3.50 -5.35 -5.97
C GLY A 87 4.87 -4.75 -5.62
N VAL A 88 5.14 -3.55 -6.07
CA VAL A 88 6.36 -2.80 -5.70
C VAL A 88 6.20 -2.31 -4.28
N SER A 89 7.11 -2.70 -3.38
CA SER A 89 7.11 -2.26 -1.98
C SER A 89 7.82 -0.91 -1.84
N LEU A 90 7.09 0.10 -1.40
CA LEU A 90 7.63 1.43 -1.19
C LEU A 90 7.54 1.81 0.29
N SER A 91 8.67 2.20 0.88
CA SER A 91 8.72 2.70 2.25
C SER A 91 8.35 4.18 2.32
N HIS A 92 8.10 4.68 3.53
CA HIS A 92 7.93 6.12 3.76
C HIS A 92 9.17 6.90 3.29
N ALA A 93 10.37 6.39 3.55
CA ALA A 93 11.62 7.00 3.12
C ALA A 93 11.72 7.08 1.58
N ASN A 94 11.36 6.00 0.86
CA ASN A 94 11.38 6.00 -0.60
C ASN A 94 10.46 7.07 -1.19
N LEU A 95 9.21 7.15 -0.71
CA LEU A 95 8.23 8.13 -1.19
C LEU A 95 8.71 9.56 -0.95
N LEU A 96 9.17 9.87 0.27
CA LEU A 96 9.65 11.20 0.63
C LEU A 96 10.91 11.58 -0.15
N ALA A 97 11.84 10.66 -0.36
CA ALA A 97 13.05 10.90 -1.14
C ALA A 97 12.71 11.28 -2.59
N ASN A 98 11.76 10.56 -3.22
CA ASN A 98 11.34 10.86 -4.59
C ASN A 98 10.61 12.20 -4.69
N ILE A 99 9.65 12.47 -3.79
CA ILE A 99 8.91 13.73 -3.76
C ILE A 99 9.86 14.92 -3.61
N ARG A 100 10.86 14.83 -2.71
CA ARG A 100 11.88 15.87 -2.50
C ARG A 100 12.75 16.07 -3.73
N ALA A 101 13.20 14.99 -4.36
CA ALA A 101 14.07 15.06 -5.53
C ALA A 101 13.35 15.67 -6.74
N ILE A 102 12.10 15.28 -6.99
CA ILE A 102 11.25 15.87 -8.03
C ILE A 102 11.01 17.35 -7.73
N GLY A 103 10.60 17.67 -6.50
CA GLY A 103 10.31 19.04 -6.10
C GLY A 103 11.54 19.96 -6.18
N ALA A 104 12.76 19.45 -5.91
CA ALA A 104 13.98 20.20 -6.09
C ALA A 104 14.23 20.58 -7.56
N VAL A 105 14.00 19.65 -8.51
CA VAL A 105 14.15 19.95 -9.96
C VAL A 105 13.04 20.88 -10.45
N MET A 106 11.83 20.75 -9.94
CA MET A 106 10.69 21.60 -10.30
C MET A 106 10.71 22.96 -9.57
N GLU A 107 11.58 23.13 -8.56
CA GLU A 107 11.56 24.28 -7.64
C GLU A 107 10.17 24.47 -7.03
N ALA A 108 9.59 23.36 -6.54
CA ALA A 108 8.23 23.34 -6.06
C ALA A 108 8.08 24.06 -4.71
N SER A 109 6.99 24.79 -4.56
CA SER A 109 6.69 25.59 -3.35
C SER A 109 5.17 25.60 -3.06
N SER A 110 4.78 26.19 -1.94
CA SER A 110 3.38 26.38 -1.58
C SER A 110 2.63 27.41 -2.46
N ALA A 111 3.35 28.20 -3.25
CA ALA A 111 2.76 29.13 -4.21
C ALA A 111 2.30 28.45 -5.51
N ASP A 112 2.71 27.19 -5.72
CA ASP A 112 2.41 26.47 -6.95
C ASP A 112 1.00 25.91 -7.00
N VAL A 113 0.49 25.76 -8.21
CA VAL A 113 -0.82 25.21 -8.51
C VAL A 113 -0.67 24.06 -9.49
N PHE A 114 -1.08 22.87 -9.07
CA PHE A 114 -1.08 21.68 -9.91
C PHE A 114 -2.50 21.34 -10.38
N VAL A 115 -2.70 21.24 -11.68
CA VAL A 115 -3.95 20.74 -12.28
C VAL A 115 -3.71 19.32 -12.79
N SER A 116 -4.49 18.35 -12.31
CA SER A 116 -4.31 16.92 -12.65
C SER A 116 -5.62 16.26 -13.06
N TRP A 117 -5.60 15.53 -14.16
CA TRP A 117 -6.63 14.56 -14.54
C TRP A 117 -6.17 13.11 -14.34
N LEU A 118 -4.94 12.92 -13.84
CA LEU A 118 -4.35 11.61 -13.68
C LEU A 118 -5.09 10.80 -12.61
N PRO A 119 -5.34 9.50 -12.86
CA PRO A 119 -5.99 8.65 -11.86
C PRO A 119 -5.08 8.41 -10.66
N LEU A 120 -5.65 8.47 -9.46
CA LEU A 120 -4.91 8.25 -8.20
C LEU A 120 -4.52 6.78 -7.95
N TYR A 121 -4.97 5.85 -8.77
CA TYR A 121 -4.47 4.47 -8.74
C TYR A 121 -3.18 4.26 -9.55
N HIS A 122 -2.65 5.33 -10.15
CA HIS A 122 -1.37 5.36 -10.87
C HIS A 122 -0.37 6.21 -10.08
N ASP A 123 0.91 5.79 -10.03
CA ASP A 123 1.98 6.45 -9.28
C ASP A 123 2.14 7.94 -9.63
N MET A 124 2.09 8.30 -10.90
CA MET A 124 2.20 9.69 -11.35
C MET A 124 1.05 10.59 -10.81
N GLY A 125 -0.17 10.06 -10.68
CA GLY A 125 -1.31 10.77 -10.07
C GLY A 125 -1.26 10.77 -8.54
N LEU A 126 -0.93 9.63 -7.93
CA LEU A 126 -0.90 9.47 -6.48
C LEU A 126 0.33 10.15 -5.86
N ILE A 127 1.54 9.75 -6.31
CA ILE A 127 2.79 10.19 -5.68
C ILE A 127 3.19 11.56 -6.26
N GLY A 128 3.23 11.67 -7.61
CA GLY A 128 3.69 12.89 -8.28
C GLY A 128 2.76 14.08 -8.04
N ALA A 129 1.45 13.92 -8.27
CA ALA A 129 0.52 15.03 -8.12
C ALA A 129 0.01 15.17 -6.69
N TRP A 130 -0.67 14.16 -6.11
CA TRP A 130 -1.37 14.33 -4.84
C TRP A 130 -0.41 14.44 -3.65
N LEU A 131 0.43 13.42 -3.43
CA LEU A 131 1.38 13.44 -2.29
C LEU A 131 2.42 14.55 -2.44
N GLY A 132 2.85 14.85 -3.69
CA GLY A 132 3.75 15.97 -3.97
C GLY A 132 3.15 17.31 -3.54
N CYS A 133 1.90 17.60 -3.95
CA CYS A 133 1.21 18.84 -3.53
C CYS A 133 1.03 18.90 -2.00
N MET A 134 0.66 17.78 -1.37
CA MET A 134 0.54 17.74 0.10
C MET A 134 1.85 18.05 0.81
N TYR A 135 2.97 17.51 0.29
CA TYR A 135 4.29 17.73 0.90
C TYR A 135 4.75 19.18 0.82
N PHE A 136 4.56 19.83 -0.35
CA PHE A 136 5.01 21.21 -0.57
C PHE A 136 3.96 22.25 -0.17
N GLY A 137 2.77 21.86 0.28
CA GLY A 137 1.66 22.77 0.57
C GLY A 137 1.09 23.46 -0.67
N ALA A 138 1.34 22.89 -1.87
CA ALA A 138 0.85 23.41 -3.14
C ALA A 138 -0.65 23.10 -3.34
N SER A 139 -1.34 23.95 -4.12
CA SER A 139 -2.74 23.74 -4.45
C SER A 139 -2.91 22.63 -5.49
N LEU A 140 -3.80 21.67 -5.26
CA LEU A 140 -4.15 20.61 -6.22
C LEU A 140 -5.59 20.74 -6.70
N TYR A 141 -5.79 20.89 -8.00
CA TYR A 141 -7.09 20.79 -8.66
C TYR A 141 -7.18 19.48 -9.44
N ALA A 142 -7.81 18.49 -8.83
CA ALA A 142 -8.00 17.17 -9.43
C ALA A 142 -9.32 17.10 -10.19
N MET A 143 -9.28 16.56 -11.40
CA MET A 143 -10.46 16.33 -12.22
C MET A 143 -10.58 14.85 -12.57
N PRO A 144 -11.81 14.31 -12.74
CA PRO A 144 -11.98 12.92 -13.10
C PRO A 144 -11.35 12.60 -14.46
N PRO A 145 -10.60 11.49 -14.61
CA PRO A 145 -10.00 11.10 -15.89
C PRO A 145 -11.00 11.01 -17.05
N LEU A 146 -12.22 10.55 -16.79
CA LEU A 146 -13.28 10.46 -17.80
C LEU A 146 -13.70 11.82 -18.34
N SER A 147 -13.70 12.87 -17.50
CA SER A 147 -14.00 14.24 -17.93
C SER A 147 -13.02 14.72 -18.98
N PHE A 148 -11.73 14.48 -18.76
CA PHE A 148 -10.67 14.76 -19.76
C PHE A 148 -10.84 13.94 -21.04
N LEU A 149 -11.07 12.62 -20.93
CA LEU A 149 -11.19 11.76 -22.12
C LEU A 149 -12.38 12.12 -23.01
N VAL A 150 -13.48 12.61 -22.43
CA VAL A 150 -14.68 13.04 -23.17
C VAL A 150 -14.48 14.43 -23.76
N ARG A 151 -13.94 15.36 -22.98
CA ARG A 151 -13.72 16.75 -23.34
C ARG A 151 -12.31 17.21 -22.94
N PRO A 152 -11.30 16.94 -23.78
CA PRO A 152 -9.90 17.24 -23.43
C PRO A 152 -9.62 18.74 -23.25
N GLU A 153 -10.40 19.64 -23.86
CA GLU A 153 -10.33 21.07 -23.62
C GLU A 153 -10.57 21.46 -22.15
N SER A 154 -11.30 20.65 -21.40
CA SER A 154 -11.56 20.92 -19.97
C SER A 154 -10.28 20.96 -19.14
N TRP A 155 -9.25 20.19 -19.50
CA TRP A 155 -7.94 20.21 -18.86
C TRP A 155 -7.19 21.52 -19.11
N LEU A 156 -7.20 22.00 -20.35
CA LEU A 156 -6.55 23.26 -20.72
C LEU A 156 -7.25 24.45 -20.03
N TRP A 157 -8.59 24.44 -20.04
CA TRP A 157 -9.39 25.46 -19.36
C TRP A 157 -9.24 25.42 -17.83
N ALA A 158 -9.03 24.27 -17.24
CA ALA A 158 -8.72 24.18 -15.82
C ALA A 158 -7.35 24.80 -15.52
N MET A 159 -6.32 24.56 -16.36
CA MET A 159 -5.01 25.18 -16.23
C MET A 159 -5.11 26.72 -16.35
N HIS A 160 -5.85 27.22 -17.33
CA HIS A 160 -6.13 28.65 -17.50
C HIS A 160 -6.81 29.24 -16.25
N ARG A 161 -7.94 28.66 -15.86
CA ARG A 161 -8.79 29.16 -14.78
C ARG A 161 -8.06 29.27 -13.44
N PHE A 162 -7.29 28.25 -13.10
CA PHE A 162 -6.58 28.17 -11.83
C PHE A 162 -5.14 28.66 -11.91
N ARG A 163 -4.73 29.22 -13.05
CA ARG A 163 -3.35 29.67 -13.32
C ARG A 163 -2.32 28.62 -12.92
N ALA A 164 -2.51 27.40 -13.43
CA ALA A 164 -1.65 26.28 -13.11
C ALA A 164 -0.19 26.58 -13.42
N THR A 165 0.69 26.26 -12.49
CA THR A 165 2.14 26.28 -12.69
C THR A 165 2.66 24.91 -13.13
N PHE A 166 1.98 23.85 -12.68
CA PHE A 166 2.35 22.47 -12.96
C PHE A 166 1.18 21.63 -13.44
N SER A 167 1.48 20.70 -14.33
CA SER A 167 0.57 19.62 -14.72
C SER A 167 1.35 18.42 -15.22
N ALA A 168 0.65 17.30 -15.46
CA ALA A 168 1.26 16.09 -15.99
C ALA A 168 0.28 15.30 -16.85
N SER A 169 0.80 14.66 -17.90
CA SER A 169 0.04 13.77 -18.76
C SER A 169 0.96 12.74 -19.42
N PRO A 170 0.50 11.52 -19.70
CA PRO A 170 1.12 10.68 -20.72
C PRO A 170 1.02 11.31 -22.12
N ASN A 171 1.90 10.87 -23.03
CA ASN A 171 1.97 11.40 -24.39
C ASN A 171 0.63 11.35 -25.16
N PHE A 172 -0.18 10.30 -24.92
CA PHE A 172 -1.50 10.18 -25.55
C PHE A 172 -2.45 11.33 -25.18
N GLY A 173 -2.31 11.90 -23.98
CA GLY A 173 -3.16 13.01 -23.56
C GLY A 173 -2.88 14.28 -24.37
N PHE A 174 -1.61 14.54 -24.68
CA PHE A 174 -1.22 15.64 -25.58
C PHE A 174 -1.72 15.38 -27.01
N ALA A 175 -1.56 14.15 -27.52
CA ALA A 175 -2.09 13.76 -28.83
C ALA A 175 -3.63 13.90 -28.88
N LEU A 176 -4.34 13.54 -27.81
CA LEU A 176 -5.79 13.68 -27.72
C LEU A 176 -6.23 15.16 -27.80
N CYS A 177 -5.50 16.06 -27.16
CA CYS A 177 -5.75 17.50 -27.26
C CYS A 177 -5.56 17.99 -28.70
N LEU A 178 -4.51 17.53 -29.39
CA LEU A 178 -4.25 17.88 -30.77
C LEU A 178 -5.33 17.39 -31.75
N ASP A 179 -5.84 16.20 -31.52
CA ASP A 179 -6.76 15.55 -32.46
C ASP A 179 -8.24 15.91 -32.24
N LYS A 180 -8.64 16.23 -31.00
CA LYS A 180 -10.07 16.40 -30.67
C LYS A 180 -10.52 17.82 -30.38
N ILE A 181 -9.63 18.71 -29.98
CA ILE A 181 -10.05 20.07 -29.59
C ILE A 181 -10.22 20.95 -30.81
N PRO A 182 -11.43 21.47 -31.09
CA PRO A 182 -11.62 22.44 -32.16
C PRO A 182 -11.08 23.82 -31.78
N GLU A 183 -10.54 24.59 -32.73
CA GLU A 183 -9.97 25.93 -32.50
C GLU A 183 -10.99 26.90 -31.83
N ALA A 184 -12.26 26.85 -32.26
CA ALA A 184 -13.30 27.71 -31.72
C ALA A 184 -13.53 27.54 -30.21
N SER A 185 -13.13 26.40 -29.62
CA SER A 185 -13.25 26.16 -28.17
C SER A 185 -12.07 26.68 -27.34
N LEU A 186 -11.08 27.28 -28.00
CA LEU A 186 -9.85 27.79 -27.38
C LEU A 186 -9.78 29.32 -27.34
N GLU A 187 -10.82 30.04 -27.78
CA GLU A 187 -10.86 31.49 -27.73
C GLU A 187 -10.74 32.01 -26.30
N GLY A 188 -9.78 32.89 -26.04
CA GLY A 188 -9.51 33.43 -24.69
C GLY A 188 -8.68 32.51 -23.77
N LEU A 189 -8.22 31.36 -24.24
CA LEU A 189 -7.34 30.49 -23.46
C LEU A 189 -5.98 31.18 -23.24
N ASP A 190 -5.45 31.09 -22.00
CA ASP A 190 -4.10 31.54 -21.62
C ASP A 190 -3.41 30.48 -20.78
N LEU A 191 -2.29 29.95 -21.29
CA LEU A 191 -1.46 28.92 -20.64
C LEU A 191 -0.10 29.48 -20.18
N SER A 192 0.07 30.79 -20.14
CA SER A 192 1.35 31.45 -19.85
C SER A 192 1.86 31.24 -18.42
N SER A 193 0.99 30.81 -17.48
CA SER A 193 1.35 30.53 -16.10
C SER A 193 2.13 29.22 -15.92
N LEU A 194 2.15 28.34 -16.92
CA LEU A 194 2.80 27.04 -16.82
C LEU A 194 4.32 27.17 -16.73
N ARG A 195 4.89 26.59 -15.67
CA ARG A 195 6.34 26.46 -15.46
C ARG A 195 6.87 25.11 -15.94
N MET A 196 6.12 24.02 -15.69
CA MET A 196 6.44 22.69 -16.18
C MET A 196 5.19 21.84 -16.37
N ILE A 197 5.10 21.17 -17.52
CA ILE A 197 4.10 20.15 -17.80
C ILE A 197 4.81 18.83 -18.14
N VAL A 198 4.67 17.86 -17.25
CA VAL A 198 5.37 16.58 -17.32
C VAL A 198 4.75 15.68 -18.37
N ASN A 199 5.56 15.17 -19.31
CA ASN A 199 5.18 14.17 -20.28
C ASN A 199 5.97 12.86 -20.03
N GLY A 200 5.29 11.84 -19.53
CA GLY A 200 5.95 10.60 -19.14
C GLY A 200 5.01 9.40 -19.02
N ALA A 201 5.48 8.38 -18.32
CA ALA A 201 4.78 7.12 -18.12
C ALA A 201 4.59 6.27 -19.41
N GLU A 202 4.88 6.80 -20.58
CA GLU A 202 4.94 6.09 -21.84
C GLU A 202 5.99 6.79 -22.75
N PRO A 203 6.42 6.15 -23.84
CA PRO A 203 7.36 6.77 -24.75
C PRO A 203 6.83 8.07 -25.34
N VAL A 204 7.68 9.07 -25.38
CA VAL A 204 7.34 10.42 -25.80
C VAL A 204 7.63 10.60 -27.30
N SER A 205 6.61 10.98 -28.06
CA SER A 205 6.73 11.21 -29.51
C SER A 205 7.24 12.63 -29.81
N ALA A 206 8.34 12.74 -30.53
CA ALA A 206 8.89 14.03 -30.98
C ALA A 206 7.88 14.83 -31.80
N GLN A 207 7.12 14.16 -32.67
CA GLN A 207 6.07 14.79 -33.46
C GLN A 207 4.95 15.39 -32.61
N THR A 208 4.49 14.63 -31.60
CA THR A 208 3.46 15.11 -30.68
C THR A 208 3.93 16.34 -29.91
N LEU A 209 5.19 16.33 -29.41
CA LEU A 209 5.78 17.47 -28.71
C LEU A 209 5.77 18.73 -29.58
N ARG A 210 6.33 18.67 -30.80
CA ARG A 210 6.41 19.82 -31.71
C ARG A 210 5.02 20.36 -32.04
N ARG A 211 4.09 19.49 -32.45
CA ARG A 211 2.72 19.89 -32.78
C ARG A 211 2.00 20.54 -31.61
N PHE A 212 2.24 20.05 -30.38
CA PHE A 212 1.61 20.61 -29.18
C PHE A 212 2.18 22.01 -28.87
N ILE A 213 3.49 22.14 -28.86
CA ILE A 213 4.19 23.43 -28.68
C ILE A 213 3.75 24.45 -29.71
N ASP A 214 3.74 24.08 -30.99
CA ASP A 214 3.38 24.99 -32.12
C ASP A 214 1.90 25.43 -32.00
N ARG A 215 0.99 24.49 -31.72
CA ARG A 215 -0.42 24.80 -31.66
C ARG A 215 -0.76 25.66 -30.46
N PHE A 216 -0.30 25.28 -29.27
CA PHE A 216 -0.69 25.94 -28.03
C PHE A 216 0.21 27.10 -27.63
N GLY A 217 1.34 27.30 -28.31
CA GLY A 217 2.16 28.52 -28.25
C GLY A 217 1.36 29.78 -28.53
N ARG A 218 0.36 29.72 -29.44
CA ARG A 218 -0.55 30.83 -29.73
C ARG A 218 -1.43 31.24 -28.57
N TYR A 219 -1.62 30.34 -27.60
CA TYR A 219 -2.37 30.52 -26.38
C TYR A 219 -1.46 30.71 -25.15
N GLY A 220 -0.23 31.21 -25.38
CA GLY A 220 0.73 31.51 -24.33
C GLY A 220 1.47 30.29 -23.74
N PHE A 221 1.32 29.08 -24.29
CA PHE A 221 2.03 27.92 -23.79
C PHE A 221 3.54 28.08 -23.95
N PRO A 222 4.33 28.10 -22.85
CA PRO A 222 5.78 28.25 -22.95
C PRO A 222 6.41 26.94 -23.43
N ALA A 223 7.15 26.96 -24.55
CA ALA A 223 7.78 25.77 -25.09
C ALA A 223 8.70 25.06 -24.09
N GLN A 224 9.40 25.83 -23.26
CA GLN A 224 10.27 25.33 -22.19
C GLN A 224 9.51 24.71 -21.00
N ALA A 225 8.19 24.87 -20.92
CA ALA A 225 7.39 24.19 -19.91
C ALA A 225 7.14 22.70 -20.25
N MET A 226 7.32 22.30 -21.52
CA MET A 226 7.16 20.91 -21.94
C MET A 226 8.35 20.07 -21.44
N ALA A 227 8.10 19.15 -20.50
CA ALA A 227 9.11 18.35 -19.84
C ALA A 227 8.92 16.85 -20.08
N PRO A 228 9.59 16.26 -21.07
CA PRO A 228 9.67 14.81 -21.19
C PRO A 228 10.46 14.22 -20.01
N VAL A 229 9.89 13.20 -19.35
CA VAL A 229 10.50 12.58 -18.17
C VAL A 229 10.51 11.06 -18.25
N TYR A 230 11.39 10.44 -17.47
CA TYR A 230 11.42 9.00 -17.29
C TYR A 230 11.25 8.62 -15.84
N GLY A 231 10.52 7.54 -15.61
CA GLY A 231 10.34 6.97 -14.29
C GLY A 231 9.54 5.67 -14.31
N LEU A 232 9.58 4.98 -13.18
CA LEU A 232 8.94 3.68 -12.98
C LEU A 232 8.60 3.48 -11.51
N ALA A 233 7.65 2.60 -11.23
CA ALA A 233 7.19 2.36 -9.87
C ALA A 233 8.31 1.84 -8.94
N GLU A 234 9.29 1.13 -9.49
CA GLU A 234 10.46 0.64 -8.77
C GLU A 234 11.38 1.78 -8.24
N SER A 235 11.24 3.01 -8.80
CA SER A 235 11.83 4.25 -8.27
C SER A 235 10.77 5.18 -7.67
N SER A 236 9.75 4.65 -7.03
CA SER A 236 8.55 5.35 -6.55
C SER A 236 7.71 5.93 -7.70
N VAL A 237 8.20 6.95 -8.44
CA VAL A 237 7.57 7.46 -9.67
C VAL A 237 8.59 8.06 -10.64
N GLY A 238 9.37 9.04 -10.22
CA GLY A 238 10.32 9.74 -11.08
C GLY A 238 11.74 9.19 -10.98
N LEU A 239 12.50 9.25 -12.07
CA LEU A 239 13.89 8.84 -12.09
C LEU A 239 14.78 9.82 -12.85
N ALA A 240 14.32 10.35 -14.00
CA ALA A 240 15.03 11.38 -14.77
C ALA A 240 14.08 12.49 -15.22
N PHE A 241 14.51 13.74 -15.02
CA PHE A 241 13.77 14.96 -15.32
C PHE A 241 14.67 15.99 -16.02
N PRO A 242 14.17 16.77 -16.99
CA PRO A 242 14.90 17.91 -17.51
C PRO A 242 14.98 19.02 -16.47
N PRO A 243 16.03 19.83 -16.43
CA PRO A 243 16.08 21.08 -15.65
C PRO A 243 14.89 21.98 -15.97
N LEU A 244 14.35 22.66 -14.96
CA LEU A 244 13.25 23.60 -15.12
C LEU A 244 13.60 24.69 -16.16
N GLY A 245 12.68 25.01 -17.05
CA GLY A 245 12.85 26.06 -18.07
C GLY A 245 13.72 25.64 -19.26
N ARG A 246 14.14 24.39 -19.38
CA ARG A 246 14.89 23.87 -20.53
C ARG A 246 13.95 23.41 -21.64
N LEU A 247 14.23 23.81 -22.89
CA LEU A 247 13.52 23.27 -24.03
C LEU A 247 13.71 21.75 -24.18
N PRO A 248 12.70 21.02 -24.68
CA PRO A 248 12.84 19.59 -24.98
C PRO A 248 13.96 19.35 -26.00
N ILE A 249 14.80 18.36 -25.71
CA ILE A 249 15.86 17.94 -26.63
C ILE A 249 15.40 16.71 -27.39
N ILE A 250 15.56 16.75 -28.73
CA ILE A 250 15.25 15.64 -29.63
C ILE A 250 16.55 15.26 -30.32
N ASP A 251 17.06 14.08 -30.07
CA ASP A 251 18.25 13.54 -30.71
C ASP A 251 17.87 12.88 -32.03
N GLN A 252 18.54 13.27 -33.11
CA GLN A 252 18.37 12.71 -34.45
C GLN A 252 19.52 11.75 -34.72
N VAL A 253 19.23 10.44 -34.66
CA VAL A 253 20.24 9.40 -34.78
C VAL A 253 20.10 8.60 -36.07
N ASP A 254 21.22 8.08 -36.58
CA ASP A 254 21.29 7.13 -37.68
C ASP A 254 20.61 5.81 -37.28
N ARG A 255 19.48 5.51 -37.92
CA ARG A 255 18.66 4.32 -37.62
C ARG A 255 19.43 3.03 -37.84
N GLU A 256 20.25 2.95 -38.89
CA GLU A 256 20.99 1.71 -39.19
C GLU A 256 22.08 1.45 -38.18
N GLN A 257 22.82 2.47 -37.76
CA GLN A 257 23.85 2.36 -36.74
C GLN A 257 23.25 1.95 -35.38
N LEU A 258 22.10 2.54 -35.02
CA LEU A 258 21.45 2.16 -33.77
C LEU A 258 20.89 0.73 -33.83
N SER A 259 20.18 0.37 -34.89
CA SER A 259 19.52 -0.95 -34.99
C SER A 259 20.48 -2.12 -35.17
N ALA A 260 21.60 -1.92 -35.90
CA ALA A 260 22.56 -2.97 -36.21
C ALA A 260 23.72 -3.05 -35.19
N HIS A 261 24.17 -1.91 -34.67
CA HIS A 261 25.37 -1.83 -33.83
C HIS A 261 25.10 -1.28 -32.43
N GLY A 262 23.88 -0.87 -32.10
CA GLY A 262 23.56 -0.23 -30.84
C GLY A 262 24.25 1.13 -30.64
N LEU A 263 24.65 1.80 -31.73
CA LEU A 263 25.35 3.07 -31.66
C LEU A 263 24.42 4.24 -32.09
N ALA A 264 24.04 5.09 -31.14
CA ALA A 264 23.24 6.28 -31.35
C ALA A 264 24.09 7.39 -32.01
N LYS A 265 24.57 7.12 -33.22
CA LYS A 265 25.36 8.07 -34.01
C LYS A 265 24.44 9.21 -34.50
N PRO A 266 24.81 10.48 -34.35
CA PRO A 266 24.04 11.58 -34.97
C PRO A 266 23.81 11.32 -36.45
N ALA A 267 22.57 11.51 -36.90
CA ALA A 267 22.21 11.39 -38.33
C ALA A 267 22.73 12.58 -39.12
N ASN A 268 22.96 12.36 -40.39
CA ASN A 268 23.27 13.47 -41.32
C ASN A 268 22.02 14.35 -41.53
N PRO A 269 22.16 15.66 -41.62
CA PRO A 269 21.04 16.56 -41.92
C PRO A 269 20.31 16.15 -43.21
N GLY A 270 18.99 15.95 -43.12
CA GLY A 270 18.16 15.58 -44.26
C GLY A 270 18.12 14.07 -44.57
N ASP A 271 18.69 13.22 -43.75
CA ASP A 271 18.56 11.76 -43.92
C ASP A 271 17.09 11.33 -43.77
N PRO A 272 16.45 10.74 -44.79
CA PRO A 272 15.05 10.30 -44.68
C PRO A 272 14.85 9.12 -43.75
N LYS A 273 15.92 8.44 -43.32
CA LYS A 273 15.89 7.28 -42.43
C LYS A 273 16.32 7.58 -41.02
N LEU A 274 16.42 8.86 -40.65
CA LEU A 274 16.76 9.24 -39.27
C LEU A 274 15.70 8.75 -38.28
N LEU A 275 16.14 8.50 -37.06
CA LEU A 275 15.31 8.17 -35.90
C LEU A 275 15.35 9.33 -34.90
N GLU A 276 14.18 9.79 -34.46
CA GLU A 276 14.07 10.85 -33.48
C GLU A 276 13.80 10.26 -32.09
N ILE A 277 14.69 10.49 -31.14
CA ILE A 277 14.55 10.01 -29.75
C ILE A 277 14.54 11.22 -28.83
N VAL A 278 13.52 11.31 -27.99
CA VAL A 278 13.33 12.42 -27.06
C VAL A 278 14.13 12.19 -25.78
N ALA A 279 14.91 13.18 -25.37
CA ALA A 279 15.61 13.17 -24.09
C ALA A 279 14.62 13.22 -22.94
N CYS A 280 14.77 12.33 -21.97
CA CYS A 280 13.94 12.28 -20.76
C CYS A 280 14.55 13.03 -19.57
N GLY A 281 15.57 13.84 -19.80
CA GLY A 281 16.26 14.61 -18.79
C GLY A 281 17.39 13.85 -18.09
N GLN A 282 17.86 14.41 -16.99
CA GLN A 282 18.99 13.94 -16.20
C GLN A 282 18.49 13.15 -14.99
N PRO A 283 19.30 12.24 -14.41
CA PRO A 283 18.96 11.57 -13.15
C PRO A 283 18.57 12.58 -12.07
N LEU A 284 17.52 12.29 -11.32
CA LEU A 284 17.10 13.12 -10.19
C LEU A 284 18.20 13.24 -9.12
N PRO A 285 18.24 14.33 -8.37
CA PRO A 285 19.22 14.50 -7.29
C PRO A 285 19.30 13.29 -6.35
N GLY A 286 20.52 12.79 -6.13
CA GLY A 286 20.78 11.61 -5.32
C GLY A 286 20.50 10.26 -6.00
N HIS A 287 20.11 10.29 -7.29
CA HIS A 287 19.90 9.09 -8.09
C HIS A 287 20.98 8.96 -9.16
N GLU A 288 21.26 7.73 -9.55
CA GLU A 288 22.21 7.40 -10.59
C GLU A 288 21.56 6.48 -11.61
N ILE A 289 21.87 6.69 -12.89
CA ILE A 289 21.48 5.83 -14.01
C ILE A 289 22.75 5.47 -14.76
N ARG A 290 22.88 4.21 -15.14
CA ARG A 290 23.94 3.72 -16.03
C ARG A 290 23.38 2.85 -17.13
N VAL A 291 24.11 2.78 -18.22
CA VAL A 291 23.81 1.92 -19.37
C VAL A 291 24.84 0.80 -19.37
N VAL A 292 24.37 -0.45 -19.41
CA VAL A 292 25.27 -1.60 -19.34
C VAL A 292 25.04 -2.60 -20.49
N ASP A 293 26.07 -3.35 -20.83
CA ASP A 293 26.01 -4.48 -21.76
C ASP A 293 25.31 -5.71 -21.13
N GLN A 294 25.30 -6.83 -21.84
CA GLN A 294 24.75 -8.10 -21.34
C GLN A 294 25.55 -8.68 -20.16
N ALA A 295 26.84 -8.38 -20.07
CA ALA A 295 27.71 -8.82 -19.01
C ALA A 295 27.64 -7.93 -17.75
N GLY A 296 27.02 -6.74 -17.87
CA GLY A 296 26.89 -5.77 -16.79
C GLY A 296 27.99 -4.71 -16.76
N HIS A 297 28.84 -4.63 -17.81
CA HIS A 297 29.83 -3.57 -17.92
C HIS A 297 29.18 -2.28 -18.41
N GLU A 298 29.56 -1.16 -17.81
CA GLU A 298 29.06 0.16 -18.20
C GLU A 298 29.56 0.53 -19.61
N LEU A 299 28.63 1.01 -20.43
CA LEU A 299 28.87 1.40 -21.80
C LEU A 299 29.21 2.90 -21.89
N ALA A 300 29.94 3.28 -22.93
CA ALA A 300 30.23 4.66 -23.25
C ALA A 300 28.96 5.43 -23.67
N GLU A 301 29.03 6.77 -23.65
CA GLU A 301 27.97 7.60 -24.21
C GLU A 301 27.58 7.20 -25.62
N ARG A 302 26.29 7.32 -25.92
CA ARG A 302 25.70 6.98 -27.22
C ARG A 302 25.75 5.49 -27.59
N GLN A 303 26.13 4.62 -26.66
CA GLN A 303 25.97 3.17 -26.83
C GLN A 303 24.70 2.68 -26.15
N GLU A 304 23.86 2.00 -26.91
CA GLU A 304 22.58 1.46 -26.45
C GLU A 304 22.81 0.19 -25.61
N GLY A 305 22.28 0.18 -24.42
CA GLY A 305 22.33 -0.97 -23.53
C GLY A 305 21.12 -1.08 -22.61
N ARG A 306 21.23 -1.91 -21.61
CA ARG A 306 20.24 -2.06 -20.56
C ARG A 306 20.41 -0.92 -19.55
N LEU A 307 19.31 -0.29 -19.17
CA LEU A 307 19.30 0.77 -18.17
C LEU A 307 19.21 0.18 -16.76
N GLU A 308 20.18 0.52 -15.93
CA GLU A 308 20.20 0.22 -14.51
C GLU A 308 20.22 1.52 -13.71
N PHE A 309 19.61 1.49 -12.52
CA PHE A 309 19.51 2.68 -11.69
C PHE A 309 19.63 2.34 -10.21
N ARG A 310 20.00 3.33 -9.40
CA ARG A 310 19.99 3.28 -7.94
C ARG A 310 19.69 4.66 -7.35
N GLY A 311 19.24 4.70 -6.09
CA GLY A 311 18.99 5.95 -5.37
C GLY A 311 18.08 5.76 -4.17
N PRO A 312 17.86 6.79 -3.37
CA PRO A 312 17.12 6.71 -2.11
C PRO A 312 15.62 6.42 -2.29
N SER A 313 15.06 6.64 -3.48
CA SER A 313 13.66 6.37 -3.78
C SER A 313 13.40 4.97 -4.35
N THR A 314 14.46 4.16 -4.51
CA THR A 314 14.33 2.82 -5.10
C THR A 314 13.74 1.82 -4.13
N THR A 315 12.87 0.96 -4.65
CA THR A 315 12.26 -0.14 -3.87
C THR A 315 13.30 -1.14 -3.38
N ARG A 316 13.01 -1.79 -2.27
CA ARG A 316 13.76 -2.98 -1.80
C ARG A 316 13.30 -4.27 -2.47
N GLY A 317 12.30 -4.21 -3.35
CA GLY A 317 11.84 -5.35 -4.13
C GLY A 317 10.32 -5.47 -4.26
N TYR A 318 9.89 -6.62 -4.74
CA TYR A 318 8.48 -6.93 -4.93
C TYR A 318 7.90 -7.66 -3.71
N PHE A 319 6.79 -7.15 -3.22
CA PHE A 319 6.11 -7.67 -2.04
C PHE A 319 5.76 -9.15 -2.19
N HIS A 320 6.20 -9.97 -1.23
CA HIS A 320 6.06 -11.43 -1.21
C HIS A 320 6.48 -12.11 -2.53
N ASN A 321 7.56 -11.61 -3.18
CA ASN A 321 8.06 -12.20 -4.41
C ASN A 321 9.60 -12.10 -4.51
N GLU A 322 10.29 -12.92 -3.72
CA GLU A 322 11.75 -12.94 -3.66
C GLU A 322 12.41 -13.34 -4.98
N ALA A 323 11.79 -14.25 -5.74
CA ALA A 323 12.34 -14.71 -7.02
C ALA A 323 12.43 -13.54 -8.03
N LYS A 324 11.38 -12.73 -8.14
CA LYS A 324 11.38 -11.54 -9.01
C LYS A 324 12.25 -10.42 -8.44
N THR A 325 12.36 -10.29 -7.11
CA THR A 325 13.25 -9.33 -6.45
C THR A 325 14.72 -9.62 -6.75
N ARG A 326 15.16 -10.90 -6.67
CA ARG A 326 16.53 -11.30 -7.05
C ARG A 326 16.85 -11.01 -8.51
N GLY A 327 15.86 -11.09 -9.40
CA GLY A 327 16.03 -10.72 -10.80
C GLY A 327 16.06 -9.21 -11.07
N LEU A 328 15.53 -8.41 -10.14
CA LEU A 328 15.49 -6.96 -10.24
C LEU A 328 16.80 -6.32 -9.77
N ILE A 329 17.37 -6.81 -8.67
CA ILE A 329 18.49 -6.17 -7.97
C ILE A 329 19.77 -6.99 -8.19
N ARG A 330 20.82 -6.33 -8.70
CA ARG A 330 22.17 -6.90 -8.89
C ARG A 330 23.21 -5.92 -8.40
N ASP A 331 24.04 -6.30 -7.46
CA ASP A 331 25.14 -5.49 -6.91
C ASP A 331 24.71 -4.06 -6.50
N GLY A 332 23.49 -3.92 -5.93
CA GLY A 332 22.93 -2.63 -5.51
C GLY A 332 22.31 -1.79 -6.62
N TRP A 333 22.31 -2.27 -7.88
CA TRP A 333 21.64 -1.65 -9.01
C TRP A 333 20.34 -2.37 -9.34
N LEU A 334 19.32 -1.61 -9.73
CA LEU A 334 18.04 -2.14 -10.18
C LEU A 334 17.96 -2.13 -11.70
N ASP A 335 17.56 -3.26 -12.29
CA ASP A 335 17.30 -3.39 -13.73
C ASP A 335 15.93 -2.79 -14.06
N SER A 336 15.88 -1.72 -14.86
CA SER A 336 14.63 -1.09 -15.25
C SER A 336 13.78 -1.95 -16.20
N GLY A 337 14.41 -2.89 -16.90
CA GLY A 337 13.81 -3.64 -18.00
C GLY A 337 13.67 -2.84 -19.28
N ASP A 338 14.23 -1.64 -19.34
CA ASP A 338 14.24 -0.74 -20.50
C ASP A 338 15.64 -0.68 -21.12
N ARG A 339 15.71 -0.38 -22.40
CA ARG A 339 16.93 -0.06 -23.14
C ARG A 339 16.99 1.41 -23.44
N GLY A 340 18.21 1.90 -23.57
CA GLY A 340 18.47 3.28 -23.94
C GLY A 340 19.96 3.59 -23.98
N TYR A 341 20.27 4.85 -24.13
CA TYR A 341 21.64 5.36 -24.07
C TYR A 341 21.67 6.69 -23.31
N MET A 342 22.86 7.12 -22.97
CA MET A 342 23.10 8.46 -22.41
C MET A 342 23.90 9.29 -23.39
N ALA A 343 23.55 10.58 -23.46
CA ALA A 343 24.32 11.55 -24.23
C ALA A 343 24.20 12.95 -23.60
N GLY A 344 25.32 13.60 -23.32
CA GLY A 344 25.36 14.93 -22.70
C GLY A 344 24.71 14.98 -21.31
N GLY A 345 24.73 13.89 -20.57
CA GLY A 345 24.09 13.74 -19.26
C GLY A 345 22.58 13.42 -19.28
N ASP A 346 21.93 13.47 -20.44
CA ASP A 346 20.51 13.11 -20.60
C ASP A 346 20.32 11.63 -20.92
N VAL A 347 19.20 11.09 -20.46
CA VAL A 347 18.76 9.70 -20.72
C VAL A 347 17.83 9.66 -21.91
N TYR A 348 18.08 8.73 -22.83
CA TYR A 348 17.27 8.47 -24.02
C TYR A 348 16.76 7.04 -24.01
N ILE A 349 15.45 6.85 -23.98
CA ILE A 349 14.80 5.54 -23.94
C ILE A 349 14.49 5.07 -25.34
N THR A 350 15.03 3.91 -25.73
CA THR A 350 14.79 3.33 -27.06
C THR A 350 13.67 2.29 -27.05
N GLY A 351 13.42 1.62 -25.91
CA GLY A 351 12.32 0.68 -25.79
C GLY A 351 12.44 -0.26 -24.58
N ARG A 352 11.51 -1.21 -24.47
CA ARG A 352 11.57 -2.26 -23.46
C ARG A 352 12.32 -3.48 -23.98
N ILE A 353 13.20 -4.04 -23.18
CA ILE A 353 14.00 -5.24 -23.54
C ILE A 353 13.10 -6.38 -24.04
N LYS A 354 11.96 -6.60 -23.41
CA LYS A 354 11.01 -7.68 -23.76
C LYS A 354 10.13 -7.39 -24.98
N ASP A 355 10.06 -6.14 -25.39
CA ASP A 355 9.21 -5.70 -26.50
C ASP A 355 10.00 -5.52 -27.80
N ILE A 356 11.32 -5.28 -27.72
CA ILE A 356 12.21 -5.17 -28.89
C ILE A 356 12.23 -6.51 -29.64
N ILE A 357 12.01 -6.46 -30.95
CA ILE A 357 12.03 -7.62 -31.82
C ILE A 357 13.44 -7.78 -32.41
N ILE A 358 14.01 -8.97 -32.24
CA ILE A 358 15.34 -9.27 -32.77
C ILE A 358 15.17 -10.06 -34.08
N ARG A 359 15.48 -9.42 -35.20
CA ARG A 359 15.39 -10.04 -36.51
C ARG A 359 16.72 -9.91 -37.28
N ALA A 360 17.30 -11.05 -37.65
CA ALA A 360 18.59 -11.10 -38.35
C ALA A 360 19.69 -10.26 -37.68
N GLY A 361 19.75 -10.28 -36.34
CA GLY A 361 20.73 -9.54 -35.55
C GLY A 361 20.44 -8.02 -35.41
N ARG A 362 19.34 -7.53 -35.96
CA ARG A 362 18.91 -6.12 -35.83
C ARG A 362 17.81 -5.95 -34.80
N HIS A 363 17.84 -4.84 -34.08
CA HIS A 363 16.77 -4.42 -33.18
C HIS A 363 15.71 -3.66 -33.94
N LEU A 364 14.46 -4.14 -33.88
CA LEU A 364 13.29 -3.43 -34.37
C LEU A 364 12.52 -2.89 -33.16
N TYR A 365 12.15 -1.61 -33.24
CA TYR A 365 11.45 -0.91 -32.18
C TYR A 365 9.94 -0.90 -32.50
N PRO A 366 9.13 -1.75 -31.84
CA PRO A 366 7.71 -1.95 -32.20
C PRO A 366 6.89 -0.68 -32.20
N GLN A 367 7.20 0.25 -31.30
CA GLN A 367 6.42 1.44 -31.13
C GLN A 367 6.42 2.35 -32.34
N GLU A 368 7.55 2.59 -32.98
CA GLU A 368 7.62 3.41 -34.19
C GLU A 368 6.79 2.81 -35.31
N ILE A 369 6.88 1.48 -35.47
CA ILE A 369 6.10 0.74 -36.45
C ILE A 369 4.60 0.88 -36.13
N GLU A 370 4.22 0.76 -34.84
CA GLU A 370 2.84 0.95 -34.38
C GLU A 370 2.32 2.37 -34.69
N GLU A 371 3.11 3.40 -34.45
CA GLU A 371 2.76 4.80 -34.73
C GLU A 371 2.57 5.01 -36.25
N ALA A 372 3.49 4.52 -37.05
CA ALA A 372 3.41 4.64 -38.50
C ALA A 372 2.21 3.89 -39.09
N VAL A 373 1.98 2.66 -38.66
CA VAL A 373 0.82 1.86 -39.09
C VAL A 373 -0.49 2.50 -38.61
N ALA A 374 -0.56 3.04 -37.41
CA ALA A 374 -1.73 3.74 -36.89
C ALA A 374 -2.00 5.08 -37.61
N GLY A 375 -1.01 5.63 -38.32
CA GLY A 375 -1.15 6.79 -39.16
C GLY A 375 -1.85 6.52 -40.52
N ILE A 376 -2.00 5.26 -40.92
CA ILE A 376 -2.64 4.89 -42.19
C ILE A 376 -4.15 5.17 -42.12
N PRO A 377 -4.72 5.96 -43.08
CA PRO A 377 -6.16 6.17 -43.14
C PRO A 377 -6.93 4.85 -43.25
N GLY A 378 -7.90 4.62 -42.34
CA GLY A 378 -8.66 3.36 -42.23
C GLY A 378 -8.18 2.43 -41.15
N ILE A 379 -6.99 2.64 -40.57
CA ILE A 379 -6.54 1.98 -39.35
C ILE A 379 -6.87 2.88 -38.16
N ARG A 380 -7.29 2.26 -37.07
CA ARG A 380 -7.66 2.98 -35.87
C ARG A 380 -6.43 3.53 -35.16
N LYS A 381 -6.38 4.84 -34.88
CA LYS A 381 -5.31 5.47 -34.11
C LYS A 381 -5.11 4.76 -32.77
N GLY A 382 -3.85 4.41 -32.47
CA GLY A 382 -3.47 3.64 -31.30
C GLY A 382 -4.05 2.22 -31.26
N GLY A 383 -4.50 1.68 -32.38
CA GLY A 383 -5.04 0.31 -32.52
C GLY A 383 -4.08 -0.64 -33.22
N ALA A 384 -2.81 -0.31 -33.34
CA ALA A 384 -1.78 -1.19 -33.89
C ALA A 384 -0.93 -1.77 -32.74
N ALA A 385 -0.65 -3.06 -32.79
CA ALA A 385 0.27 -3.76 -31.91
C ALA A 385 1.27 -4.56 -32.75
N VAL A 386 2.56 -4.35 -32.53
CA VAL A 386 3.65 -5.02 -33.24
C VAL A 386 4.44 -5.86 -32.25
N PHE A 387 4.66 -7.13 -32.58
CA PHE A 387 5.34 -8.06 -31.69
C PHE A 387 6.10 -9.16 -32.47
N GLY A 388 7.19 -9.65 -31.86
CA GLY A 388 7.95 -10.78 -32.35
C GLY A 388 7.36 -12.10 -31.92
N VAL A 389 7.23 -13.06 -32.82
CA VAL A 389 6.86 -14.44 -32.56
C VAL A 389 8.04 -15.33 -32.88
N ALA A 390 8.50 -16.13 -31.91
CA ALA A 390 9.65 -17.01 -32.12
C ALA A 390 9.40 -17.98 -33.27
N ASP A 391 10.28 -17.99 -34.26
CA ASP A 391 10.29 -18.95 -35.35
C ASP A 391 11.31 -20.05 -35.03
N ARG A 392 10.79 -21.25 -34.73
CA ARG A 392 11.65 -22.41 -34.41
C ARG A 392 12.46 -22.90 -35.60
N ALA A 393 12.08 -22.61 -36.84
CA ALA A 393 12.76 -23.08 -38.03
C ALA A 393 13.96 -22.21 -38.35
N THR A 394 13.89 -20.90 -38.14
CA THR A 394 14.95 -19.95 -38.50
C THR A 394 15.78 -19.49 -37.30
N GLY A 395 15.33 -19.74 -36.09
CA GLY A 395 15.95 -19.25 -34.84
C GLY A 395 15.86 -17.73 -34.64
N THR A 396 15.05 -17.03 -35.47
CA THR A 396 14.80 -15.60 -35.39
C THR A 396 13.36 -15.33 -34.99
N GLU A 397 12.98 -14.06 -34.78
CA GLU A 397 11.61 -13.69 -34.55
C GLU A 397 10.89 -13.29 -35.86
N ARG A 398 9.66 -13.77 -36.04
CA ARG A 398 8.72 -13.29 -37.07
C ARG A 398 8.08 -12.01 -36.59
N VAL A 399 8.01 -11.02 -37.47
CA VAL A 399 7.36 -9.72 -37.18
C VAL A 399 5.88 -9.82 -37.53
N VAL A 400 5.02 -9.74 -36.51
CA VAL A 400 3.56 -9.75 -36.66
C VAL A 400 3.00 -8.37 -36.30
N VAL A 401 2.14 -7.86 -37.19
CA VAL A 401 1.43 -6.59 -37.01
C VAL A 401 -0.05 -6.85 -36.86
N LEU A 402 -0.61 -6.58 -35.69
CA LEU A 402 -2.05 -6.58 -35.43
C LEU A 402 -2.58 -5.14 -35.55
N ALA A 403 -3.46 -4.86 -36.53
CA ALA A 403 -4.00 -3.53 -36.76
C ALA A 403 -5.53 -3.53 -36.69
N GLU A 404 -6.11 -2.64 -35.87
CA GLU A 404 -7.55 -2.48 -35.74
C GLU A 404 -8.14 -1.63 -36.86
N THR A 405 -9.16 -2.16 -37.54
CA THR A 405 -9.92 -1.43 -38.55
C THR A 405 -11.42 -1.69 -38.44
N ARG A 406 -12.23 -0.74 -38.88
CA ARG A 406 -13.68 -0.91 -39.03
C ARG A 406 -14.06 -1.36 -40.45
N GLU A 407 -13.07 -1.40 -41.36
CA GLU A 407 -13.32 -1.79 -42.74
C GLU A 407 -13.68 -3.26 -42.85
N THR A 408 -14.76 -3.56 -43.52
CA THR A 408 -15.29 -4.91 -43.72
C THR A 408 -15.18 -5.37 -45.18
N ASP A 409 -15.04 -4.42 -46.12
CA ASP A 409 -14.91 -4.73 -47.56
C ASP A 409 -13.57 -5.43 -47.83
N PRO A 410 -13.57 -6.63 -48.46
CA PRO A 410 -12.35 -7.40 -48.70
C PRO A 410 -11.31 -6.68 -49.56
N VAL A 411 -11.73 -5.90 -50.54
CA VAL A 411 -10.82 -5.17 -51.47
C VAL A 411 -10.11 -4.05 -50.69
N ARG A 412 -10.86 -3.28 -49.92
CA ARG A 412 -10.30 -2.21 -49.08
C ARG A 412 -9.42 -2.77 -47.95
N ARG A 413 -9.77 -3.92 -47.40
CA ARG A 413 -8.91 -4.61 -46.41
C ARG A 413 -7.59 -5.05 -47.02
N ALA A 414 -7.60 -5.62 -48.23
CA ALA A 414 -6.38 -5.98 -48.95
C ALA A 414 -5.49 -4.75 -49.22
N ALA A 415 -6.10 -3.64 -49.64
CA ALA A 415 -5.38 -2.37 -49.85
C ALA A 415 -4.76 -1.84 -48.55
N LEU A 416 -5.46 -1.94 -47.39
CA LEU A 416 -4.91 -1.57 -46.07
C LEU A 416 -3.74 -2.48 -45.67
N GLN A 417 -3.84 -3.81 -45.93
CA GLN A 417 -2.73 -4.73 -45.69
C GLN A 417 -1.50 -4.39 -46.53
N SER A 418 -1.68 -4.14 -47.82
CA SER A 418 -0.59 -3.76 -48.72
C SER A 418 0.08 -2.46 -48.25
N ARG A 419 -0.73 -1.46 -47.89
CA ARG A 419 -0.21 -0.19 -47.38
C ARG A 419 0.55 -0.35 -46.05
N ALA A 420 0.02 -1.15 -45.14
CA ALA A 420 0.72 -1.44 -43.89
C ALA A 420 2.02 -2.21 -44.15
N HIS A 421 2.03 -3.13 -45.10
CA HIS A 421 3.22 -3.86 -45.53
C HIS A 421 4.32 -2.93 -46.04
N GLU A 422 3.97 -1.97 -46.92
CA GLU A 422 4.89 -0.93 -47.43
C GLU A 422 5.47 -0.12 -46.27
N VAL A 423 4.62 0.44 -45.41
CA VAL A 423 5.04 1.29 -44.27
C VAL A 423 5.98 0.54 -43.33
N VAL A 424 5.65 -0.70 -43.00
CA VAL A 424 6.53 -1.51 -42.13
C VAL A 424 7.84 -1.84 -42.80
N THR A 425 7.83 -2.18 -44.09
CA THR A 425 9.05 -2.48 -44.87
C THR A 425 9.97 -1.26 -44.94
N ASP A 426 9.40 -0.08 -45.18
CA ASP A 426 10.17 1.16 -45.24
C ASP A 426 10.83 1.50 -43.89
N MET A 427 10.11 1.26 -42.82
CA MET A 427 10.60 1.57 -41.46
C MET A 427 11.56 0.52 -40.91
N ALA A 428 11.22 -0.75 -41.05
CA ALA A 428 12.00 -1.86 -40.48
C ALA A 428 13.15 -2.32 -41.41
N GLY A 429 13.18 -1.87 -42.66
CA GLY A 429 14.12 -2.35 -43.69
C GLY A 429 13.89 -3.81 -44.09
N THR A 430 12.87 -4.45 -43.56
CA THR A 430 12.46 -5.81 -43.87
C THR A 430 10.94 -5.94 -43.83
N PRO A 431 10.30 -6.71 -44.73
CA PRO A 431 8.87 -6.87 -44.71
C PRO A 431 8.39 -7.57 -43.45
N PRO A 432 7.21 -7.24 -42.91
CA PRO A 432 6.59 -8.01 -41.84
C PRO A 432 6.21 -9.39 -42.37
N ASP A 433 6.28 -10.40 -41.50
CA ASP A 433 5.88 -11.75 -41.87
C ASP A 433 4.36 -11.90 -41.94
N GLU A 434 3.63 -11.15 -41.14
CA GLU A 434 2.17 -11.18 -41.16
C GLU A 434 1.54 -9.87 -40.70
N ILE A 435 0.49 -9.45 -41.39
CA ILE A 435 -0.37 -8.32 -41.02
C ILE A 435 -1.79 -8.85 -40.78
N VAL A 436 -2.23 -8.77 -39.53
CA VAL A 436 -3.55 -9.19 -39.09
C VAL A 436 -4.46 -7.98 -38.91
N LEU A 437 -5.40 -7.78 -39.83
CA LEU A 437 -6.45 -6.77 -39.65
C LEU A 437 -7.57 -7.32 -38.77
N ALA A 438 -7.88 -6.64 -37.67
CA ALA A 438 -8.84 -7.08 -36.68
C ALA A 438 -9.87 -5.99 -36.34
N PRO A 439 -11.07 -6.35 -35.86
CA PRO A 439 -12.07 -5.38 -35.44
C PRO A 439 -11.59 -4.52 -34.26
N PRO A 440 -12.16 -3.32 -34.04
CA PRO A 440 -11.83 -2.46 -32.93
C PRO A 440 -11.99 -3.14 -31.57
N GLY A 441 -10.95 -3.08 -30.74
CA GLY A 441 -10.89 -3.69 -29.40
C GLY A 441 -10.20 -5.04 -29.37
N SER A 442 -9.59 -5.47 -30.47
CA SER A 442 -8.80 -6.71 -30.58
C SER A 442 -7.38 -6.55 -30.02
N ALA A 443 -6.80 -5.32 -30.06
CA ALA A 443 -5.52 -5.02 -29.44
C ALA A 443 -5.71 -4.78 -27.94
N PRO A 444 -5.16 -5.65 -27.05
CA PRO A 444 -5.28 -5.46 -25.59
C PRO A 444 -4.56 -4.19 -25.14
N LYS A 445 -5.19 -3.46 -24.20
CA LYS A 445 -4.63 -2.24 -23.62
C LYS A 445 -4.63 -2.30 -22.08
N THR A 446 -3.73 -1.54 -21.48
CA THR A 446 -3.74 -1.26 -20.04
C THR A 446 -4.90 -0.34 -19.69
N SER A 447 -5.17 -0.14 -18.40
CA SER A 447 -6.11 0.87 -17.91
C SER A 447 -5.74 2.30 -18.31
N SER A 448 -4.45 2.56 -18.55
CA SER A 448 -3.90 3.83 -19.05
C SER A 448 -3.87 3.95 -20.58
N GLY A 449 -4.42 2.95 -21.32
CA GLY A 449 -4.51 3.00 -22.78
C GLY A 449 -3.31 2.45 -23.56
N LYS A 450 -2.22 2.04 -22.88
CA LYS A 450 -1.01 1.48 -23.51
C LYS A 450 -1.28 0.10 -24.13
N ILE A 451 -0.69 -0.19 -25.28
CA ILE A 451 -0.72 -1.50 -25.92
C ILE A 451 -0.03 -2.54 -25.03
N ARG A 452 -0.69 -3.66 -24.80
CA ARG A 452 -0.14 -4.84 -24.13
C ARG A 452 0.35 -5.85 -25.16
N ARG A 453 1.60 -5.65 -25.66
CA ARG A 453 2.18 -6.46 -26.75
C ARG A 453 2.21 -7.95 -26.41
N SER A 454 2.63 -8.29 -25.19
CA SER A 454 2.63 -9.70 -24.74
C SER A 454 1.25 -10.35 -24.77
N ALA A 455 0.20 -9.61 -24.37
CA ALA A 455 -1.17 -10.11 -24.43
C ALA A 455 -1.70 -10.19 -25.87
N ALA A 456 -1.27 -9.27 -26.75
CA ALA A 456 -1.58 -9.33 -28.18
C ALA A 456 -0.92 -10.55 -28.84
N LYS A 457 0.35 -10.83 -28.49
CA LYS A 457 1.08 -12.02 -28.90
C LYS A 457 0.37 -13.31 -28.45
N GLU A 458 -0.01 -13.42 -27.18
CA GLU A 458 -0.73 -14.56 -26.63
C GLU A 458 -2.08 -14.81 -27.35
N LEU A 459 -2.82 -13.73 -27.65
CA LEU A 459 -4.07 -13.81 -28.41
C LEU A 459 -3.83 -14.33 -29.84
N TYR A 460 -2.77 -13.83 -30.47
CA TYR A 460 -2.38 -14.26 -31.80
C TYR A 460 -1.95 -15.74 -31.81
N GLU A 461 -1.03 -16.15 -30.93
CA GLU A 461 -0.55 -17.52 -30.81
C GLU A 461 -1.66 -18.52 -30.46
N SER A 462 -2.66 -18.08 -29.70
CA SER A 462 -3.86 -18.89 -29.38
C SER A 462 -4.94 -18.93 -30.46
N GLY A 463 -4.74 -18.25 -31.61
CA GLY A 463 -5.71 -18.14 -32.71
C GLY A 463 -6.99 -17.40 -32.33
N ARG A 464 -6.97 -16.57 -31.27
CA ARG A 464 -8.13 -15.87 -30.71
C ARG A 464 -8.16 -14.38 -31.07
N VAL A 465 -7.55 -13.99 -32.15
CA VAL A 465 -7.57 -12.60 -32.61
C VAL A 465 -8.98 -12.27 -33.11
N GLY A 466 -9.69 -11.46 -32.35
CA GLY A 466 -11.07 -11.03 -32.63
C GLY A 466 -11.87 -10.75 -31.38
N PRO A 467 -13.05 -10.13 -31.48
CA PRO A 467 -13.91 -9.93 -30.32
C PRO A 467 -14.46 -11.29 -29.86
N THR A 468 -13.84 -11.88 -28.85
CA THR A 468 -14.42 -13.03 -28.15
C THR A 468 -15.65 -12.57 -27.39
N GLN A 469 -16.80 -12.53 -28.07
CA GLN A 469 -18.10 -12.46 -27.41
C GLN A 469 -18.39 -13.83 -26.78
N ARG A 470 -17.68 -14.19 -25.71
CA ARG A 470 -18.21 -15.20 -24.78
C ARG A 470 -19.48 -14.61 -24.20
N ALA A 471 -20.60 -15.36 -24.35
CA ALA A 471 -21.86 -14.91 -23.80
C ALA A 471 -21.66 -14.49 -22.33
N ILE A 472 -22.03 -13.27 -22.00
CA ILE A 472 -21.83 -12.66 -20.68
C ILE A 472 -22.41 -13.53 -19.57
N TRP A 473 -23.53 -14.19 -19.85
CA TRP A 473 -24.21 -15.11 -18.92
C TRP A 473 -23.35 -16.35 -18.59
N LEU A 474 -22.59 -16.89 -19.56
CA LEU A 474 -21.65 -18.00 -19.33
C LEU A 474 -20.47 -17.59 -18.43
N GLN A 475 -19.97 -16.36 -18.60
CA GLN A 475 -18.94 -15.82 -17.71
C GLN A 475 -19.48 -15.63 -16.28
N LEU A 476 -20.67 -15.05 -16.15
CA LEU A 476 -21.35 -14.90 -14.86
C LEU A 476 -21.68 -16.23 -14.20
N LEU A 477 -22.12 -17.21 -14.97
CA LEU A 477 -22.39 -18.57 -14.47
C LEU A 477 -21.10 -19.23 -13.96
N ARG A 478 -20.03 -19.15 -14.73
CA ARG A 478 -18.73 -19.72 -14.36
C ARG A 478 -18.13 -19.03 -13.10
N LEU A 479 -18.26 -17.72 -13.01
CA LEU A 479 -17.87 -16.93 -11.84
C LEU A 479 -18.73 -17.29 -10.62
N SER A 480 -20.04 -17.48 -10.79
CA SER A 480 -20.92 -17.90 -9.71
C SER A 480 -20.59 -19.30 -9.22
N LEU A 481 -20.30 -20.24 -10.13
CA LEU A 481 -19.90 -21.61 -9.79
C LEU A 481 -18.51 -21.66 -9.12
N SER A 482 -17.55 -20.88 -9.59
CA SER A 482 -16.22 -20.80 -8.98
C SER A 482 -16.24 -20.21 -7.56
N GLY A 483 -17.25 -19.40 -7.23
CA GLY A 483 -17.46 -18.84 -5.90
C GLY A 483 -18.11 -19.78 -4.88
N ILE A 484 -18.64 -20.95 -5.29
CA ILE A 484 -19.33 -21.88 -4.37
C ILE A 484 -18.35 -22.48 -3.36
N GLY A 485 -17.20 -22.97 -3.79
CA GLY A 485 -16.19 -23.57 -2.93
C GLY A 485 -15.69 -22.63 -1.82
N PRO A 486 -15.20 -21.42 -2.18
CA PRO A 486 -14.78 -20.42 -1.19
C PRO A 486 -15.90 -19.98 -0.24
N ARG A 487 -17.15 -19.80 -0.76
CA ARG A 487 -18.32 -19.48 0.08
C ARG A 487 -18.62 -20.59 1.07
N PHE A 488 -18.62 -21.84 0.61
CA PHE A 488 -18.86 -23.00 1.48
C PHE A 488 -17.80 -23.08 2.60
N ARG A 489 -16.53 -22.98 2.25
CA ARG A 489 -15.43 -22.97 3.24
C ARG A 489 -15.54 -21.80 4.22
N ARG A 490 -15.90 -20.62 3.74
CA ARG A 490 -16.13 -19.44 4.58
C ARG A 490 -17.32 -19.66 5.52
N THR A 491 -18.43 -20.23 5.01
CA THR A 491 -19.60 -20.56 5.85
C THR A 491 -19.24 -21.59 6.90
N VAL A 492 -18.50 -22.65 6.55
CA VAL A 492 -18.02 -23.66 7.51
C VAL A 492 -17.11 -23.04 8.56
N ARG A 493 -16.17 -22.14 8.17
CA ARG A 493 -15.31 -21.43 9.11
C ARG A 493 -16.12 -20.54 10.04
N LEU A 494 -17.01 -19.69 9.51
CA LEU A 494 -17.90 -18.84 10.31
C LEU A 494 -18.78 -19.65 11.24
N SER A 495 -19.35 -20.77 10.78
CA SER A 495 -20.12 -21.67 11.64
C SER A 495 -19.25 -22.27 12.74
N GLY A 496 -18.01 -22.64 12.42
CA GLY A 496 -17.05 -23.11 13.40
C GLY A 496 -16.72 -22.06 14.46
N ASP A 497 -16.52 -20.81 14.05
CA ASP A 497 -16.23 -19.70 14.95
C ASP A 497 -17.46 -19.36 15.83
N VAL A 498 -18.67 -19.38 15.28
CA VAL A 498 -19.92 -19.21 16.04
C VAL A 498 -20.13 -20.34 17.05
N LEU A 499 -19.92 -21.60 16.65
CA LEU A 499 -19.99 -22.74 17.54
C LEU A 499 -18.94 -22.65 18.65
N TYR A 500 -17.73 -22.24 18.31
CA TYR A 500 -16.66 -21.98 19.31
C TYR A 500 -17.06 -20.87 20.26
N ALA A 501 -17.62 -19.77 19.79
CA ALA A 501 -18.11 -18.68 20.63
C ALA A 501 -19.24 -19.16 21.55
N GLY A 502 -20.19 -19.92 21.06
CA GLY A 502 -21.24 -20.55 21.87
C GLY A 502 -20.67 -21.47 22.95
N TRP A 503 -19.77 -22.37 22.57
CA TRP A 503 -19.06 -23.24 23.50
C TRP A 503 -18.30 -22.45 24.56
N TRP A 504 -17.57 -21.43 24.17
CA TRP A 504 -16.79 -20.57 25.06
C TRP A 504 -17.69 -19.92 26.14
N TRP A 505 -18.85 -19.38 25.74
CA TRP A 505 -19.79 -18.78 26.69
C TRP A 505 -20.45 -19.82 27.61
N VAL A 506 -20.73 -21.02 27.12
CA VAL A 506 -21.23 -22.14 27.95
C VAL A 506 -20.19 -22.50 29.03
N VAL A 507 -18.93 -22.65 28.61
CA VAL A 507 -17.83 -23.00 29.53
C VAL A 507 -17.60 -21.88 30.57
N LEU A 508 -17.62 -20.61 30.16
CA LEU A 508 -17.47 -19.47 31.06
C LEU A 508 -18.63 -19.38 32.05
N SER A 509 -19.86 -19.58 31.58
CA SER A 509 -21.05 -19.56 32.42
C SER A 509 -21.03 -20.71 33.46
N ALA A 510 -20.65 -21.90 33.04
CA ALA A 510 -20.49 -23.03 33.93
C ALA A 510 -19.39 -22.78 34.96
N ALA A 511 -18.26 -22.22 34.56
CA ALA A 511 -17.16 -21.83 35.45
C ALA A 511 -17.60 -20.77 36.47
N PHE A 512 -18.37 -19.78 36.04
CA PHE A 512 -18.93 -18.75 36.93
C PHE A 512 -19.85 -19.36 37.97
N VAL A 513 -20.77 -20.26 37.58
CA VAL A 513 -21.67 -20.95 38.50
C VAL A 513 -20.88 -21.82 39.48
N MET A 514 -19.97 -22.68 39.00
CA MET A 514 -19.14 -23.52 39.85
C MET A 514 -18.26 -22.71 40.80
N GLY A 515 -17.65 -21.63 40.31
CA GLY A 515 -16.85 -20.71 41.13
C GLY A 515 -17.69 -20.03 42.20
N SER A 516 -18.87 -19.56 41.86
CA SER A 516 -19.82 -18.96 42.81
C SER A 516 -20.24 -19.93 43.89
N LEU A 517 -20.60 -21.16 43.52
CA LEU A 517 -20.94 -22.23 44.50
C LEU A 517 -19.74 -22.56 45.40
N ALA A 518 -18.55 -22.68 44.85
CA ALA A 518 -17.34 -22.93 45.65
C ALA A 518 -17.09 -21.80 46.67
N VAL A 519 -17.26 -20.53 46.27
CA VAL A 519 -17.10 -19.38 47.18
C VAL A 519 -18.18 -19.34 48.25
N LEU A 520 -19.40 -19.76 47.92
CA LEU A 520 -20.52 -19.75 48.87
C LEU A 520 -20.47 -20.92 49.87
N ILE A 521 -20.06 -22.11 49.42
CA ILE A 521 -20.13 -23.35 50.23
C ILE A 521 -18.86 -23.56 51.05
N LEU A 522 -17.68 -23.27 50.47
CA LEU A 522 -16.42 -23.57 51.17
C LEU A 522 -16.18 -22.61 52.35
N PRO A 523 -15.85 -23.11 53.53
CA PRO A 523 -15.76 -22.29 54.76
C PRO A 523 -14.48 -21.45 54.81
N ARG A 524 -13.33 -21.97 54.31
CA ARG A 524 -12.01 -21.30 54.38
C ARG A 524 -11.64 -20.62 53.11
N VAL A 525 -11.00 -19.45 53.20
CA VAL A 525 -10.59 -18.63 52.04
C VAL A 525 -9.56 -19.37 51.18
N GLU A 526 -8.63 -20.10 51.81
CA GLU A 526 -7.62 -20.91 51.11
C GLU A 526 -8.28 -21.97 50.20
N TRP A 527 -9.35 -22.61 50.69
CA TRP A 527 -10.08 -23.61 49.91
C TRP A 527 -10.84 -22.99 48.74
N ARG A 528 -11.40 -21.80 48.94
CA ARG A 528 -12.08 -21.03 47.89
C ARG A 528 -11.09 -20.70 46.77
N TRP A 529 -9.93 -20.14 47.10
CA TRP A 529 -8.91 -19.79 46.10
C TRP A 529 -8.33 -21.03 45.40
N SER A 530 -8.12 -22.14 46.16
CA SER A 530 -7.70 -23.41 45.56
C SER A 530 -8.73 -23.99 44.61
N ALA A 531 -10.03 -23.89 44.93
CA ALA A 531 -11.10 -24.29 44.02
C ALA A 531 -11.18 -23.39 42.78
N LEU A 532 -11.15 -22.07 42.96
CA LEU A 532 -11.18 -21.10 41.86
C LEU A 532 -10.01 -21.31 40.92
N ARG A 533 -8.81 -21.55 41.41
CA ARG A 533 -7.61 -21.82 40.58
C ARG A 533 -7.79 -23.07 39.73
N ARG A 534 -8.34 -24.15 40.29
CA ARG A 534 -8.63 -25.39 39.54
C ARG A 534 -9.71 -25.17 38.49
N ILE A 535 -10.79 -24.46 38.84
CA ILE A 535 -11.88 -24.12 37.93
C ILE A 535 -11.34 -23.24 36.81
N ALA A 536 -10.59 -22.17 37.10
CA ALA A 536 -10.03 -21.25 36.10
C ALA A 536 -9.08 -21.99 35.16
N LYS A 537 -8.21 -22.86 35.65
CA LYS A 537 -7.31 -23.68 34.83
C LYS A 537 -8.08 -24.64 33.92
N GLY A 538 -9.10 -25.32 34.47
CA GLY A 538 -9.99 -26.19 33.70
C GLY A 538 -10.79 -25.42 32.65
N THR A 539 -11.22 -24.19 32.94
CA THR A 539 -11.93 -23.29 32.02
C THR A 539 -11.07 -22.92 30.81
N LEU A 540 -9.85 -22.45 31.03
CA LEU A 540 -8.93 -22.13 29.95
C LEU A 540 -8.58 -23.35 29.09
N ALA A 541 -8.38 -24.50 29.72
CA ALA A 541 -8.15 -25.76 29.01
C ALA A 541 -9.36 -26.20 28.18
N ALA A 542 -10.59 -26.13 28.72
CA ALA A 542 -11.83 -26.44 28.00
C ALA A 542 -12.13 -25.49 26.87
N MET A 543 -11.70 -24.22 26.98
CA MET A 543 -11.76 -23.21 25.90
C MET A 543 -10.67 -23.41 24.85
N GLY A 544 -9.70 -24.32 25.05
CA GLY A 544 -8.58 -24.54 24.17
C GLY A 544 -7.61 -23.35 24.09
N ILE A 545 -7.42 -22.64 25.23
CA ILE A 545 -6.55 -21.46 25.35
C ILE A 545 -5.23 -21.90 25.99
N PRO A 546 -4.10 -21.92 25.21
CA PRO A 546 -2.79 -22.18 25.77
C PRO A 546 -2.37 -21.04 26.70
N LEU A 547 -1.98 -21.36 27.94
CA LEU A 547 -1.46 -20.39 28.90
C LEU A 547 0.00 -20.73 29.23
N SER A 548 0.89 -19.74 29.03
CA SER A 548 2.29 -19.81 29.45
C SER A 548 2.56 -18.80 30.55
N SER A 549 3.41 -19.16 31.50
CA SER A 549 3.81 -18.25 32.59
C SER A 549 5.32 -18.28 32.79
N LYS A 550 5.90 -17.11 33.12
CA LYS A 550 7.34 -16.93 33.35
C LYS A 550 7.53 -16.02 34.56
N GLY A 551 8.50 -16.36 35.43
CA GLY A 551 8.88 -15.54 36.58
C GLY A 551 7.95 -15.67 37.79
N ILE A 552 6.94 -16.55 37.74
CA ILE A 552 6.00 -16.74 38.86
C ILE A 552 6.69 -17.28 40.13
N ASP A 553 7.69 -18.13 39.98
CA ASP A 553 8.43 -18.74 41.11
C ASP A 553 9.26 -17.70 41.88
N GLY A 554 9.52 -16.54 41.30
CA GLY A 554 10.21 -15.41 41.93
C GLY A 554 9.33 -14.57 42.86
N ILE A 555 8.01 -14.82 42.89
CA ILE A 555 7.08 -14.09 43.77
C ILE A 555 7.18 -14.64 45.18
N PRO A 556 7.49 -13.79 46.20
CA PRO A 556 7.51 -14.25 47.59
C PRO A 556 6.11 -14.68 48.05
N ASN A 557 6.06 -15.70 48.86
CA ASN A 557 4.79 -16.22 49.40
C ASN A 557 4.04 -15.24 50.31
N ARG A 558 4.70 -14.17 50.76
CA ARG A 558 4.13 -13.11 51.62
C ARG A 558 4.77 -11.75 51.32
N GLY A 559 3.95 -10.68 51.38
CA GLY A 559 4.43 -9.33 51.41
C GLY A 559 5.01 -8.85 50.06
N ALA A 560 4.22 -8.93 49.00
CA ALA A 560 4.60 -8.36 47.70
C ALA A 560 3.42 -7.63 47.04
N ILE A 561 3.75 -6.68 46.19
CA ILE A 561 2.78 -5.92 45.39
C ILE A 561 3.03 -6.27 43.93
N LEU A 562 2.00 -6.73 43.25
CA LEU A 562 2.02 -7.02 41.81
C LEU A 562 1.28 -5.94 41.06
N VAL A 563 1.86 -5.47 39.98
CA VAL A 563 1.28 -4.43 39.11
C VAL A 563 1.23 -4.95 37.68
N PHE A 564 0.03 -5.03 37.11
CA PHE A 564 -0.20 -5.56 35.77
C PHE A 564 -0.83 -4.53 34.82
N ASN A 565 -0.58 -4.68 33.50
CA ASN A 565 -1.40 -4.04 32.49
C ASN A 565 -2.81 -4.65 32.48
N HIS A 566 -3.82 -3.84 32.07
CA HIS A 566 -5.23 -4.27 32.06
C HIS A 566 -5.82 -4.17 30.65
N SER A 567 -6.15 -5.30 30.05
CA SER A 567 -6.53 -5.38 28.64
C SER A 567 -7.89 -6.01 28.36
N SER A 568 -8.42 -6.79 29.34
CA SER A 568 -9.64 -7.56 29.15
C SER A 568 -10.30 -7.95 30.49
N TYR A 569 -11.61 -8.23 30.47
CA TYR A 569 -12.31 -8.88 31.60
C TYR A 569 -11.71 -10.23 31.97
N MET A 570 -10.99 -10.86 31.05
CA MET A 570 -10.37 -12.18 31.26
C MET A 570 -9.08 -12.13 32.08
N ASP A 571 -8.52 -10.93 32.31
CA ASP A 571 -7.24 -10.79 33.03
C ASP A 571 -7.33 -11.36 34.45
N ALA A 572 -8.44 -11.12 35.16
CA ALA A 572 -8.65 -11.65 36.49
C ALA A 572 -8.72 -13.20 36.51
N LEU A 573 -9.37 -13.82 35.51
CA LEU A 573 -9.45 -15.28 35.37
C LEU A 573 -8.06 -15.85 35.07
N VAL A 574 -7.29 -15.21 34.21
CA VAL A 574 -5.93 -15.64 33.87
C VAL A 574 -5.02 -15.56 35.09
N LEU A 575 -5.04 -14.46 35.86
CA LEU A 575 -4.25 -14.30 37.07
C LEU A 575 -4.66 -15.28 38.14
N ALA A 576 -5.95 -15.61 38.28
CA ALA A 576 -6.40 -16.64 39.23
C ALA A 576 -5.80 -18.03 38.93
N THR A 577 -5.36 -18.32 37.71
CA THR A 577 -4.72 -19.61 37.37
C THR A 577 -3.25 -19.67 37.72
N VAL A 578 -2.52 -18.53 37.63
CA VAL A 578 -1.05 -18.50 37.72
C VAL A 578 -0.53 -18.01 39.07
N LEU A 579 -1.27 -17.12 39.76
CA LEU A 579 -0.79 -16.54 41.00
C LEU A 579 -0.88 -17.53 42.18
N PRO A 580 0.15 -17.58 43.03
CA PRO A 580 0.15 -18.44 44.22
C PRO A 580 -0.72 -17.86 45.33
N GLY A 581 -1.03 -18.69 46.32
CA GLY A 581 -1.68 -18.26 47.57
C GLY A 581 -3.09 -17.69 47.40
N GLU A 582 -3.35 -16.59 48.06
CA GLU A 582 -4.63 -15.87 48.10
C GLU A 582 -4.41 -14.44 47.60
N PRO A 583 -4.31 -14.23 46.29
CA PRO A 583 -4.05 -12.90 45.75
C PRO A 583 -5.22 -11.96 46.05
N ALA A 584 -4.92 -10.80 46.62
CA ALA A 584 -5.90 -9.75 46.88
C ALA A 584 -5.93 -8.79 45.67
N ILE A 585 -6.77 -9.11 44.69
CA ILE A 585 -6.94 -8.27 43.48
C ILE A 585 -7.75 -7.04 43.88
N VAL A 586 -7.14 -5.85 43.80
CA VAL A 586 -7.80 -4.60 44.19
C VAL A 586 -8.91 -4.27 43.20
N ALA A 587 -10.14 -4.16 43.66
CA ALA A 587 -11.32 -3.96 42.87
C ALA A 587 -11.96 -2.55 43.06
N LYS A 588 -12.76 -2.10 42.13
CA LYS A 588 -13.52 -0.87 42.22
C LYS A 588 -14.64 -1.00 43.27
N ARG A 589 -14.92 0.06 44.02
CA ARG A 589 -15.99 0.09 45.02
C ARG A 589 -17.36 -0.22 44.42
N GLU A 590 -17.65 0.22 43.21
CA GLU A 590 -18.93 -0.04 42.53
C GLU A 590 -19.21 -1.55 42.35
N LEU A 591 -18.16 -2.37 42.28
CA LEU A 591 -18.32 -3.83 42.23
C LEU A 591 -18.82 -4.42 43.57
N SER A 592 -18.58 -3.75 44.71
CA SER A 592 -19.08 -4.16 45.99
C SER A 592 -20.60 -4.02 46.13
N GLU A 593 -21.20 -3.12 45.37
CA GLU A 593 -22.64 -2.81 45.38
C GLU A 593 -23.45 -3.71 44.43
N GLN A 594 -22.77 -4.42 43.54
CA GLN A 594 -23.44 -5.34 42.63
C GLN A 594 -24.04 -6.54 43.41
N ARG A 595 -25.31 -6.86 43.10
CA ARG A 595 -26.09 -7.89 43.80
C ARG A 595 -25.46 -9.28 43.76
N VAL A 596 -24.74 -9.64 42.73
CA VAL A 596 -24.11 -10.96 42.55
C VAL A 596 -22.62 -10.92 42.85
N ALA A 597 -21.88 -9.99 42.27
CA ALA A 597 -20.43 -9.92 42.41
C ALA A 597 -19.99 -9.45 43.81
N GLY A 598 -20.68 -8.48 44.41
CA GLY A 598 -20.32 -7.92 45.70
C GLY A 598 -20.18 -8.96 46.81
N PRO A 599 -21.20 -9.80 47.10
CA PRO A 599 -21.11 -10.86 48.12
C PRO A 599 -20.01 -11.87 47.86
N LEU A 600 -19.75 -12.25 46.60
CA LEU A 600 -18.70 -13.19 46.23
C LEU A 600 -17.30 -12.62 46.48
N LEU A 601 -17.07 -11.37 46.05
CA LEU A 601 -15.79 -10.69 46.23
C LEU A 601 -15.46 -10.44 47.71
N ARG A 602 -16.47 -10.05 48.52
CA ARG A 602 -16.29 -9.91 49.97
C ARG A 602 -15.88 -11.24 50.64
N ARG A 603 -16.47 -12.37 50.23
CA ARG A 603 -16.10 -13.69 50.72
C ARG A 603 -14.71 -14.15 50.34
N LEU A 604 -14.15 -13.58 49.25
CA LEU A 604 -12.78 -13.82 48.84
C LEU A 604 -11.78 -12.84 49.46
N ASN A 605 -12.25 -11.98 50.38
CA ASN A 605 -11.46 -10.93 51.02
C ASN A 605 -10.79 -10.00 50.00
N VAL A 606 -11.52 -9.66 48.91
CA VAL A 606 -11.09 -8.71 47.88
C VAL A 606 -11.19 -7.29 48.44
N PRO A 607 -10.11 -6.48 48.43
CA PRO A 607 -10.14 -5.09 48.84
C PRO A 607 -10.80 -4.21 47.78
N PHE A 608 -11.62 -3.24 48.23
CA PHE A 608 -12.29 -2.29 47.33
C PHE A 608 -11.70 -0.89 47.50
N VAL A 609 -11.60 -0.13 46.42
CA VAL A 609 -11.03 1.23 46.41
C VAL A 609 -11.96 2.20 45.74
N GLU A 610 -12.17 3.35 46.39
CA GLU A 610 -12.85 4.52 45.83
C GLU A 610 -11.89 5.31 44.94
N ARG A 611 -12.38 5.87 43.81
CA ARG A 611 -11.55 6.59 42.84
C ARG A 611 -11.88 8.07 42.72
N TYR A 612 -13.08 8.46 43.04
CA TYR A 612 -13.61 9.78 42.78
C TYR A 612 -13.72 10.67 44.02
N ASP A 613 -13.67 10.09 45.21
CA ASP A 613 -13.66 10.84 46.46
C ASP A 613 -12.27 10.79 47.10
N VAL A 614 -11.68 11.98 47.30
CA VAL A 614 -10.31 12.15 47.83
C VAL A 614 -10.25 11.67 49.32
N SER A 615 -11.30 11.92 50.07
CA SER A 615 -11.35 11.49 51.50
C SER A 615 -11.50 9.97 51.63
N GLY A 616 -12.37 9.37 50.83
CA GLY A 616 -12.54 7.90 50.79
C GLY A 616 -11.29 7.19 50.26
N SER A 617 -10.60 7.77 49.29
CA SER A 617 -9.39 7.24 48.68
C SER A 617 -8.19 7.18 49.64
N LEU A 618 -8.08 8.13 50.59
CA LEU A 618 -7.05 8.11 51.62
C LEU A 618 -7.26 7.00 52.66
N ALA A 619 -8.48 6.84 53.16
CA ALA A 619 -8.81 5.77 54.11
C ALA A 619 -8.65 4.37 53.49
N ASP A 620 -9.03 4.19 52.23
CA ASP A 620 -8.86 2.94 51.49
C ASP A 620 -7.37 2.61 51.29
N ALA A 621 -6.52 3.63 51.04
CA ALA A 621 -5.07 3.46 50.91
C ALA A 621 -4.43 2.99 52.22
N GLU A 622 -4.81 3.54 53.37
CA GLU A 622 -4.34 3.10 54.70
C GLU A 622 -4.70 1.64 54.96
N GLY A 623 -5.92 1.22 54.66
CA GLY A 623 -6.37 -0.15 54.77
C GLY A 623 -5.56 -1.12 53.87
N LEU A 624 -5.17 -0.70 52.68
CA LEU A 624 -4.32 -1.49 51.77
C LEU A 624 -2.88 -1.61 52.31
N VAL A 625 -2.34 -0.56 52.92
CA VAL A 625 -1.01 -0.59 53.56
C VAL A 625 -0.99 -1.59 54.70
N ASP A 626 -2.04 -1.64 55.49
CA ASP A 626 -2.15 -2.61 56.62
C ASP A 626 -2.22 -4.04 56.09
N LEU A 627 -2.99 -4.31 55.04
CA LEU A 627 -3.05 -5.61 54.39
C LEU A 627 -1.68 -6.03 53.82
N ALA A 628 -0.96 -5.09 53.24
CA ALA A 628 0.38 -5.30 52.70
C ALA A 628 1.39 -5.65 53.81
N ARG A 629 1.34 -4.92 54.94
CA ARG A 629 2.17 -5.19 56.15
C ARG A 629 1.85 -6.53 56.82
N GLN A 630 0.59 -6.98 56.75
CA GLN A 630 0.16 -8.31 57.20
C GLN A 630 0.68 -9.45 56.30
N GLY A 631 1.40 -9.11 55.23
CA GLY A 631 2.00 -10.06 54.29
C GLY A 631 1.05 -10.57 53.20
N ARG A 632 -0.06 -9.85 52.93
CA ARG A 632 -0.96 -10.18 51.81
C ARG A 632 -0.31 -9.86 50.48
N LEU A 633 -0.56 -10.68 49.45
CA LEU A 633 -0.17 -10.47 48.08
C LEU A 633 -1.20 -9.55 47.39
N LEU A 634 -0.86 -8.26 47.20
CA LEU A 634 -1.76 -7.31 46.57
C LEU A 634 -1.53 -7.26 45.07
N VAL A 635 -2.61 -7.22 44.28
CA VAL A 635 -2.58 -7.17 42.81
C VAL A 635 -3.31 -5.92 42.34
N PHE A 636 -2.61 -5.08 41.61
CA PHE A 636 -3.13 -3.83 41.06
C PHE A 636 -3.14 -3.79 39.53
N PHE A 637 -4.18 -3.18 39.00
CA PHE A 637 -4.24 -2.72 37.62
C PHE A 637 -4.21 -1.18 37.62
N PRO A 638 -3.03 -0.55 37.59
CA PRO A 638 -2.90 0.87 37.83
C PRO A 638 -3.48 1.75 36.70
N GLU A 639 -3.77 1.17 35.54
CA GLU A 639 -4.53 1.84 34.48
C GLU A 639 -5.97 2.15 34.87
N GLY A 640 -6.44 1.45 35.88
CA GLY A 640 -7.75 1.64 36.45
C GLY A 640 -8.91 1.08 35.63
N THR A 641 -8.88 1.14 34.33
CA THR A 641 -9.85 0.55 33.42
C THR A 641 -9.15 0.23 32.11
N PHE A 642 -9.66 -0.74 31.38
CA PHE A 642 -9.18 -1.00 30.03
C PHE A 642 -10.13 -0.38 28.99
N THR A 643 -9.56 -0.06 27.84
CA THR A 643 -10.27 0.57 26.72
C THR A 643 -10.24 -0.34 25.49
N ARG A 644 -11.09 -0.06 24.48
CA ARG A 644 -11.03 -0.70 23.16
C ARG A 644 -9.70 -0.45 22.45
N ARG A 645 -9.05 0.66 22.78
CA ARG A 645 -7.80 1.08 22.15
C ARG A 645 -6.67 0.18 22.64
N ALA A 646 -5.85 -0.32 21.71
CA ALA A 646 -4.63 -1.01 22.04
C ALA A 646 -3.61 0.00 22.57
N GLY A 647 -2.96 -0.31 23.67
CA GLY A 647 -1.93 0.51 24.27
C GLY A 647 -1.98 0.53 25.80
N LEU A 648 -0.84 0.88 26.41
CA LEU A 648 -0.68 1.02 27.85
C LEU A 648 -1.02 2.46 28.27
N SER A 649 -2.04 2.60 29.12
CA SER A 649 -2.50 3.90 29.64
C SER A 649 -1.57 4.44 30.74
N GLY A 650 -1.87 5.67 31.21
CA GLY A 650 -1.21 6.25 32.39
C GLY A 650 -1.53 5.46 33.66
N PHE A 651 -0.58 5.45 34.59
CA PHE A 651 -0.74 4.72 35.86
C PHE A 651 -1.16 5.65 36.98
N TYR A 652 -2.20 5.26 37.74
CA TYR A 652 -2.60 5.90 38.98
C TYR A 652 -1.65 5.60 40.11
N MET A 653 -1.51 6.53 41.05
CA MET A 653 -0.49 6.51 42.12
C MET A 653 -0.75 5.50 43.27
N GLY A 654 -1.96 4.96 43.38
CA GLY A 654 -2.38 4.18 44.55
C GLY A 654 -1.47 2.98 44.89
N ALA A 655 -1.12 2.18 43.88
CA ALA A 655 -0.23 1.01 44.05
C ALA A 655 1.16 1.40 44.58
N PHE A 656 1.71 2.50 44.06
CA PHE A 656 3.06 3.00 44.34
C PHE A 656 3.14 3.62 45.75
N LYS A 657 2.09 4.32 46.17
CA LYS A 657 1.95 4.84 47.54
C LYS A 657 1.90 3.68 48.54
N VAL A 658 1.06 2.68 48.30
CA VAL A 658 0.97 1.50 49.22
C VAL A 658 2.31 0.77 49.30
N ALA A 659 3.04 0.62 48.17
CA ALA A 659 4.35 -0.01 48.14
C ALA A 659 5.39 0.74 48.98
N ALA A 660 5.43 2.06 48.84
CA ALA A 660 6.38 2.90 49.57
C ALA A 660 6.09 2.96 51.07
N GLU A 661 4.82 3.13 51.45
CA GLU A 661 4.42 3.19 52.86
C GLU A 661 4.54 1.84 53.59
N ALA A 662 4.34 0.73 52.88
CA ALA A 662 4.56 -0.62 53.41
C ALA A 662 6.03 -1.07 53.29
N ASN A 663 6.88 -0.33 52.59
CA ASN A 663 8.27 -0.68 52.26
C ASN A 663 8.40 -2.06 51.58
N LEU A 664 7.52 -2.35 50.61
CA LEU A 664 7.46 -3.62 49.90
C LEU A 664 7.86 -3.46 48.44
N PRO A 665 8.53 -4.46 47.83
CA PRO A 665 8.87 -4.45 46.43
C PRO A 665 7.62 -4.56 45.55
N ILE A 666 7.65 -3.89 44.38
CA ILE A 666 6.68 -4.04 43.30
C ILE A 666 7.23 -5.01 42.27
N PHE A 667 6.45 -6.01 41.90
CA PHE A 667 6.74 -6.92 40.81
C PHE A 667 5.92 -6.50 39.57
N PRO A 668 6.56 -5.94 38.54
CA PRO A 668 5.88 -5.57 37.29
C PRO A 668 5.48 -6.85 36.54
N GLY A 669 4.21 -7.02 36.27
CA GLY A 669 3.67 -8.15 35.54
C GLY A 669 3.04 -7.74 34.21
N VAL A 670 3.14 -8.60 33.23
CA VAL A 670 2.59 -8.37 31.89
C VAL A 670 1.65 -9.51 31.50
N ILE A 671 0.44 -9.16 31.07
CA ILE A 671 -0.53 -10.09 30.48
C ILE A 671 -0.64 -9.80 29.00
N ARG A 672 -0.42 -10.82 28.15
CA ARG A 672 -0.59 -10.70 26.69
C ARG A 672 -1.63 -11.69 26.20
N GLY A 673 -2.33 -11.33 25.12
CA GLY A 673 -3.31 -12.19 24.44
C GLY A 673 -4.74 -12.01 24.90
N THR A 674 -5.01 -11.57 26.12
CA THR A 674 -6.38 -11.42 26.68
C THR A 674 -7.19 -10.38 25.91
N ARG A 675 -6.59 -9.27 25.47
CA ARG A 675 -7.23 -8.29 24.59
C ARG A 675 -7.72 -8.93 23.28
N SER A 676 -6.90 -9.77 22.68
CA SER A 676 -7.26 -10.46 21.44
C SER A 676 -8.26 -11.59 21.65
N MET A 677 -8.27 -12.19 22.85
CA MET A 677 -9.22 -13.23 23.25
C MET A 677 -10.65 -12.69 23.34
N LEU A 678 -10.84 -11.60 24.08
CA LEU A 678 -12.13 -10.94 24.25
C LEU A 678 -11.91 -9.43 24.41
N ARG A 679 -12.19 -8.66 23.37
CA ARG A 679 -12.07 -7.19 23.40
C ARG A 679 -13.19 -6.58 24.24
N GLY A 680 -12.91 -5.42 24.82
CA GLY A 680 -13.93 -4.64 25.50
C GLY A 680 -15.13 -4.36 24.58
N ASP A 681 -16.34 -4.48 25.15
CA ASP A 681 -17.64 -4.30 24.46
C ASP A 681 -17.89 -5.23 23.25
N GLN A 682 -17.15 -6.33 23.14
CA GLN A 682 -17.42 -7.39 22.16
C GLN A 682 -17.82 -8.67 22.88
N TRP A 683 -18.73 -9.41 22.27
CA TRP A 683 -19.20 -10.69 22.80
C TRP A 683 -18.62 -11.91 22.05
N PHE A 684 -17.83 -11.68 21.00
CA PHE A 684 -17.28 -12.73 20.14
C PHE A 684 -15.83 -13.07 20.52
N PRO A 685 -15.60 -14.19 21.26
CA PRO A 685 -14.27 -14.60 21.67
C PRO A 685 -13.48 -15.21 20.51
N ARG A 686 -12.15 -15.11 20.60
CA ARG A 686 -11.21 -15.66 19.59
C ARG A 686 -10.23 -16.62 20.23
N ARG A 687 -9.80 -17.62 19.46
CA ARG A 687 -8.73 -18.53 19.86
C ARG A 687 -7.39 -17.80 19.79
N VAL A 688 -6.74 -17.67 20.93
CA VAL A 688 -5.42 -17.04 21.05
C VAL A 688 -4.63 -17.69 22.18
N SER A 689 -3.30 -17.63 22.12
CA SER A 689 -2.46 -17.97 23.27
C SER A 689 -2.37 -16.81 24.24
N VAL A 690 -2.31 -17.11 25.52
CA VAL A 690 -2.15 -16.13 26.59
C VAL A 690 -0.84 -16.36 27.30
N SER A 691 -0.13 -15.30 27.64
CA SER A 691 1.09 -15.36 28.44
C SER A 691 1.05 -14.38 29.60
N VAL A 692 1.61 -14.81 30.74
CA VAL A 692 1.84 -13.97 31.91
C VAL A 692 3.33 -13.99 32.22
N GLU A 693 3.94 -12.82 32.31
CA GLU A 693 5.35 -12.67 32.63
C GLU A 693 5.53 -11.71 33.79
N ILE A 694 6.27 -12.15 34.84
CA ILE A 694 6.66 -11.33 35.99
C ILE A 694 8.10 -10.87 35.80
N GLY A 695 8.34 -9.57 35.95
CA GLY A 695 9.66 -8.97 35.88
C GLY A 695 10.38 -8.87 37.19
N GLU A 696 11.60 -8.34 37.16
CA GLU A 696 12.41 -8.10 38.33
C GLU A 696 11.71 -7.11 39.29
N PRO A 697 11.84 -7.31 40.61
CA PRO A 697 11.20 -6.45 41.61
C PRO A 697 11.84 -5.06 41.63
N VAL A 698 11.00 -4.04 41.64
CA VAL A 698 11.39 -2.63 41.82
C VAL A 698 11.11 -2.22 43.27
N ARG A 699 12.14 -1.73 43.97
CA ARG A 699 11.99 -1.31 45.38
C ARG A 699 11.75 0.19 45.48
N PRO A 700 10.85 0.63 46.40
CA PRO A 700 10.67 2.06 46.64
C PRO A 700 11.94 2.68 47.25
N SER A 701 12.33 3.88 46.80
CA SER A 701 13.49 4.63 47.29
C SER A 701 13.12 5.66 48.37
N GLY A 702 11.82 5.92 48.58
CA GLY A 702 11.30 6.87 49.57
C GLY A 702 9.79 6.99 49.48
N THR A 703 9.23 7.78 50.39
CA THR A 703 7.78 8.03 50.48
C THR A 703 7.38 9.41 49.98
N ASP A 704 8.36 10.25 49.62
CA ASP A 704 8.14 11.56 49.03
C ASP A 704 7.57 11.45 47.62
N PHE A 705 6.87 12.50 47.17
CA PHE A 705 6.16 12.49 45.90
C PHE A 705 7.07 12.26 44.67
N ALA A 706 8.31 12.77 44.73
CA ALA A 706 9.28 12.58 43.64
C ALA A 706 9.75 11.11 43.55
N SER A 707 9.96 10.47 44.69
CA SER A 707 10.30 9.04 44.77
C SER A 707 9.14 8.14 44.32
N LEU A 708 7.91 8.51 44.64
CA LEU A 708 6.71 7.82 44.13
C LEU A 708 6.53 7.93 42.62
N LEU A 709 6.81 9.10 42.05
CA LEU A 709 6.79 9.30 40.60
C LEU A 709 7.83 8.44 39.90
N ARG A 710 9.08 8.43 40.38
CA ARG A 710 10.13 7.57 39.84
C ARG A 710 9.73 6.08 39.90
N LEU A 711 9.28 5.63 41.03
CA LEU A 711 8.81 4.23 41.20
C LEU A 711 7.70 3.86 40.20
N ARG A 712 6.73 4.74 39.99
CA ARG A 712 5.68 4.58 39.00
C ARG A 712 6.25 4.46 37.58
N ASP A 713 7.14 5.37 37.22
CA ASP A 713 7.69 5.46 35.88
C ASP A 713 8.59 4.25 35.58
N ASP A 714 9.43 3.82 36.51
CA ASP A 714 10.29 2.63 36.40
C ASP A 714 9.44 1.34 36.19
N VAL A 715 8.40 1.18 36.99
CA VAL A 715 7.49 0.03 36.89
C VAL A 715 6.71 0.08 35.56
N ARG A 716 6.26 1.26 35.14
CA ARG A 716 5.54 1.46 33.89
C ARG A 716 6.42 1.15 32.69
N GLU A 717 7.66 1.64 32.66
CA GLU A 717 8.63 1.36 31.60
C GLU A 717 8.95 -0.13 31.51
N SER A 718 9.12 -0.79 32.66
CA SER A 718 9.29 -2.25 32.74
C SER A 718 8.12 -3.03 32.17
N ILE A 719 6.88 -2.56 32.31
CA ILE A 719 5.69 -3.18 31.70
C ILE A 719 5.61 -2.83 30.21
N LEU A 720 5.82 -1.57 29.84
CA LEU A 720 5.72 -1.08 28.45
C LEU A 720 6.70 -1.82 27.54
N SER A 721 7.96 -1.97 27.94
CA SER A 721 8.99 -2.67 27.16
C SER A 721 8.66 -4.14 26.88
N ARG A 722 7.76 -4.75 27.64
CA ARG A 722 7.42 -6.19 27.57
C ARG A 722 5.98 -6.47 27.14
N CYS A 723 5.04 -5.51 27.26
CA CYS A 723 3.63 -5.78 26.94
C CYS A 723 3.36 -5.91 25.43
N GLY A 724 4.21 -5.33 24.57
CA GLY A 724 4.03 -5.33 23.11
C GLY A 724 2.88 -4.44 22.65
N GLU A 725 2.46 -3.48 23.47
CA GLU A 725 1.42 -2.49 23.16
C GLU A 725 2.04 -1.08 23.13
N PRO A 726 1.50 -0.14 22.30
CA PRO A 726 2.01 1.23 22.21
C PRO A 726 1.78 2.02 23.49
N ASP A 727 2.61 3.05 23.73
CA ASP A 727 2.45 4.00 24.83
C ASP A 727 1.35 5.02 24.54
N LEU A 728 0.25 4.97 25.29
CA LEU A 728 -0.87 5.92 25.13
C LEU A 728 -0.60 7.26 25.83
N VAL A 729 0.35 7.37 26.75
CA VAL A 729 0.68 8.62 27.46
C VAL A 729 1.51 9.53 26.56
N GLU A 730 2.48 9.00 25.81
CA GLU A 730 3.24 9.77 24.83
C GLU A 730 2.37 10.25 23.65
N LEU A 731 1.40 9.44 23.25
CA LEU A 731 0.45 9.80 22.19
C LEU A 731 -0.51 10.96 22.57
N ILE A 732 -0.62 11.29 23.85
CA ILE A 732 -1.50 12.34 24.36
C ILE A 732 -0.74 13.64 24.68
N LYS A 733 0.59 13.60 24.84
CA LYS A 733 1.39 14.81 25.04
C LYS A 733 1.33 15.66 23.77
N PRO A 734 0.85 16.93 23.82
CA PRO A 734 1.05 17.83 22.70
C PRO A 734 2.54 18.00 22.48
N ALA A 735 2.98 18.06 21.23
CA ALA A 735 4.38 18.29 20.84
C ALA A 735 4.87 19.57 21.57
N GLN A 736 5.65 19.40 22.63
CA GLN A 736 6.28 20.53 23.30
C GLN A 736 7.42 21.03 22.43
N GLY A 737 7.27 22.26 21.93
CA GLY A 737 8.37 23.15 21.63
C GLY A 737 9.00 23.02 20.25
N GLN A 738 8.31 23.50 19.23
CA GLN A 738 9.01 24.39 18.29
C GLN A 738 8.45 25.79 18.50
N SER A 739 9.21 26.62 19.21
CA SER A 739 9.01 28.06 19.28
C SER A 739 9.06 28.58 17.85
N ILE A 740 7.93 29.05 17.36
CA ILE A 740 7.89 29.92 16.19
C ILE A 740 8.62 31.20 16.62
N ALA A 741 9.89 31.31 16.22
CA ALA A 741 10.56 32.60 16.17
C ALA A 741 9.88 33.39 15.04
N THR A 742 9.27 34.49 15.41
CA THR A 742 8.64 35.52 14.59
C THR A 742 9.53 35.98 13.43
#